data_0159dc714d4dfe71ec74cd50ff19d5bb
#
_entry.id   0159dc714d4dfe71ec74cd50ff19d5bb
#
_cell.length_a   1.000
_cell.length_b   1.000
_cell.length_c   1.000
_cell.angle_alpha   90.00
_cell.angle_beta   90.00
_cell.angle_gamma   90.00
#
_symmetry.space_group_name_H-M   'P 1'
#
loop_
_entity.id
_entity.type
_entity.pdbx_description
1 polymer ?
#
loop_
_entity_poly.entity_id
_entity_poly.type
_entity_poly.pdbx_seq_one_letter_code
_entity_poly.pdbx_strand_id
1 'polypeptide(L)'
;MNVGIIFDSNSNFSRNTVEVLQKELAKNFSKTGYIPKISKVDYLGKNNLEQALKEMGKNKELDSIFIFSSSKLENYKVLNRNKLYFFPLNFEKSQKVVPKNVSYIYGELNLDKGIGIIKEIPGVSEINIAVSNLSDNDMKKLEEKYQNNFIKINIQKASREFLEKSEREDIPTFLADYEKSLDKYAFMGYDMNDELGKRIKASVLNYIYFKTGEGINKIEKITSPEGELFYNEDVGIQIGYSLPLSVIQEVSVINKKKVELKKLDLKSAVEIGLKNNLEILKKNQDLTTSKYDVNVSNSYRLPQLSANIDGTFLDKKSNDVVFNKAQQNSAKSYLQLSQVIYSEQLNTNVYLSKLAMESKRSDLEQQKLDVIYYVSSTYLNILQLNAQLKIQESNYDLLKESLKIANINYKVGAGGVQDIYRLESSVSEAYSNIVSVKNQIKQSTIQLNTYLDLPKNQQYSFEELENISRYFVFNRNFSSFFVNSEKNDAIEQFLFEGALKNSNNLNIIENEIKGKKREYSAAGRERVIPTIEAFAQYNKDNMIEPWGKNRNYPPNGEDEYWQAGIKITLPLISGGEIHYKRKSLQSEIESLNYSKKMTESQLSQAVSQSFNEFLTNYIQTYASKQAAEAAAKNMKIVKNLYSNGSITITDFFDAQNNALSQSLENTIKNYSLLNSILKLENLYGKSSLTMSQNEKEQLRNQLSSILKEYK
;
A
#
# COMPACT_ATOMS: atom_id res chain seq x y z
N MET A 1 34.86 -21.42 43.12
CA MET A 1 35.39 -22.25 42.02
C MET A 1 35.83 -21.36 40.91
N ASN A 2 37.09 -21.45 40.51
CA ASN A 2 37.63 -20.57 39.48
C ASN A 2 37.69 -21.26 38.12
N VAL A 3 37.13 -20.59 37.12
CA VAL A 3 37.00 -21.10 35.76
C VAL A 3 37.93 -20.35 34.84
N GLY A 4 38.73 -21.06 34.05
CA GLY A 4 39.51 -20.52 32.95
C GLY A 4 38.84 -20.75 31.63
N ILE A 5 39.05 -19.88 30.64
CA ILE A 5 38.51 -20.01 29.30
C ILE A 5 39.63 -19.81 28.28
N ILE A 6 39.63 -20.63 27.22
CA ILE A 6 40.53 -20.49 26.08
C ILE A 6 39.72 -20.30 24.81
N PHE A 7 40.06 -19.29 24.00
CA PHE A 7 39.50 -19.02 22.68
C PHE A 7 40.58 -18.97 21.61
N ASP A 8 40.21 -19.20 20.34
CA ASP A 8 41.11 -19.05 19.20
C ASP A 8 41.52 -17.57 19.00
N SER A 9 40.60 -16.64 19.18
CA SER A 9 40.83 -15.20 18.99
C SER A 9 39.91 -14.33 19.85
N ASN A 10 40.30 -13.07 20.03
CA ASN A 10 39.45 -12.07 20.67
C ASN A 10 38.44 -11.52 19.62
N SER A 11 37.26 -12.07 19.61
CA SER A 11 36.19 -11.75 18.66
C SER A 11 34.87 -11.44 19.38
N ASN A 12 33.87 -10.98 18.65
CA ASN A 12 32.53 -10.82 19.21
C ASN A 12 31.95 -12.17 19.68
N PHE A 13 32.31 -13.27 18.99
CA PHE A 13 31.97 -14.62 19.43
C PHE A 13 32.50 -14.94 20.82
N SER A 14 33.81 -14.67 21.09
CA SER A 14 34.39 -14.95 22.39
C SER A 14 33.73 -14.16 23.50
N ARG A 15 33.38 -12.88 23.28
CA ARG A 15 32.67 -12.04 24.25
C ARG A 15 31.29 -12.54 24.58
N ASN A 16 30.48 -12.84 23.54
CA ASN A 16 29.14 -13.39 23.73
C ASN A 16 29.18 -14.77 24.44
N THR A 17 30.15 -15.61 24.10
CA THR A 17 30.32 -16.92 24.70
C THR A 17 30.64 -16.82 26.20
N VAL A 18 31.46 -15.85 26.60
CA VAL A 18 31.73 -15.59 28.02
C VAL A 18 30.47 -15.20 28.79
N GLU A 19 29.65 -14.32 28.23
CA GLU A 19 28.36 -13.91 28.85
C GLU A 19 27.40 -15.09 29.00
N VAL A 20 27.23 -15.89 27.93
CA VAL A 20 26.37 -17.09 27.95
C VAL A 20 26.88 -18.11 28.98
N LEU A 21 28.16 -18.39 28.98
CA LEU A 21 28.77 -19.31 29.98
C LEU A 21 28.61 -18.80 31.43
N GLN A 22 28.81 -17.53 31.64
CA GLN A 22 28.64 -16.93 32.97
C GLN A 22 27.20 -17.04 33.46
N LYS A 23 26.23 -16.78 32.57
CA LYS A 23 24.77 -16.93 32.84
C LYS A 23 24.39 -18.38 33.15
N GLU A 24 24.86 -19.33 32.34
CA GLU A 24 24.59 -20.76 32.56
C GLU A 24 25.26 -21.31 33.82
N LEU A 25 26.51 -20.91 34.14
CA LEU A 25 27.16 -21.24 35.39
C LEU A 25 26.37 -20.70 36.60
N ALA A 26 26.00 -19.42 36.59
CA ALA A 26 25.24 -18.82 37.69
C ALA A 26 23.89 -19.50 37.90
N LYS A 27 23.14 -19.77 36.78
CA LYS A 27 21.84 -20.39 36.84
C LYS A 27 21.86 -21.84 37.36
N ASN A 28 22.76 -22.64 36.83
CA ASN A 28 22.75 -24.10 37.13
C ASN A 28 23.47 -24.46 38.45
N PHE A 29 24.44 -23.68 38.88
CA PHE A 29 25.09 -23.86 40.16
C PHE A 29 24.37 -23.22 41.36
N SER A 30 23.36 -22.39 41.16
CA SER A 30 22.61 -21.69 42.22
C SER A 30 22.03 -22.66 43.30
N LYS A 31 21.81 -23.91 42.96
CA LYS A 31 21.24 -24.94 43.86
C LYS A 31 22.28 -25.87 44.45
N THR A 32 23.55 -25.73 44.13
CA THR A 32 24.63 -26.67 44.49
C THR A 32 25.51 -26.23 45.65
N GLY A 33 25.34 -24.99 46.14
CA GLY A 33 26.22 -24.39 47.16
C GLY A 33 27.59 -23.94 46.63
N TYR A 34 27.89 -24.14 45.36
CA TYR A 34 29.12 -23.67 44.73
C TYR A 34 28.93 -22.38 43.98
N ILE A 35 29.88 -21.44 44.05
CA ILE A 35 29.86 -20.18 43.30
C ILE A 35 30.98 -20.20 42.26
N PRO A 36 30.71 -20.55 40.99
CA PRO A 36 31.75 -20.47 39.96
C PRO A 36 31.99 -19.05 39.54
N LYS A 37 33.27 -18.69 39.36
CA LYS A 37 33.75 -17.37 38.91
C LYS A 37 34.70 -17.56 37.74
N ILE A 38 34.46 -16.87 36.62
CA ILE A 38 35.43 -16.78 35.53
C ILE A 38 36.58 -15.91 35.97
N SER A 39 37.74 -16.53 36.12
CA SER A 39 38.93 -15.88 36.70
C SER A 39 40.00 -15.56 35.65
N LYS A 40 39.99 -16.27 34.50
CA LYS A 40 40.98 -16.05 33.44
C LYS A 40 40.38 -16.37 32.08
N VAL A 41 40.56 -15.47 31.10
CA VAL A 41 40.28 -15.70 29.70
C VAL A 41 41.56 -15.55 28.91
N ASP A 42 41.89 -16.49 28.04
CA ASP A 42 43.09 -16.51 27.22
C ASP A 42 42.73 -16.72 25.74
N TYR A 43 43.58 -16.20 24.86
CA TYR A 43 43.40 -16.25 23.42
C TYR A 43 44.64 -16.86 22.76
N LEU A 44 44.41 -17.90 21.91
CA LEU A 44 45.51 -18.62 21.27
C LEU A 44 46.39 -17.74 20.37
N GLY A 45 45.75 -16.89 19.58
CA GLY A 45 46.45 -16.05 18.59
C GLY A 45 47.33 -16.90 17.65
N LYS A 46 48.66 -16.78 17.79
CA LYS A 46 49.66 -17.62 17.08
C LYS A 46 50.15 -18.83 17.87
N ASN A 47 49.72 -19.01 19.13
CA ASN A 47 50.18 -20.09 20.00
C ASN A 47 49.40 -21.38 19.70
N ASN A 48 50.08 -22.53 19.94
CA ASN A 48 49.44 -23.85 19.82
C ASN A 48 48.57 -24.11 21.05
N LEU A 49 47.37 -24.72 20.86
CA LEU A 49 46.43 -25.11 21.90
C LEU A 49 47.11 -25.94 23.01
N GLU A 50 48.02 -26.85 22.69
CA GLU A 50 48.76 -27.66 23.70
C GLU A 50 49.60 -26.81 24.61
N GLN A 51 50.22 -25.76 24.10
CA GLN A 51 51.05 -24.85 24.91
C GLN A 51 50.19 -24.01 25.85
N ALA A 52 49.07 -23.46 25.35
CA ALA A 52 48.12 -22.72 26.18
C ALA A 52 47.53 -23.58 27.30
N LEU A 53 47.18 -24.83 26.99
CA LEU A 53 46.67 -25.79 27.99
C LEU A 53 47.71 -26.15 29.03
N LYS A 54 48.99 -26.27 28.66
CA LYS A 54 50.09 -26.48 29.67
C LYS A 54 50.25 -25.29 30.58
N GLU A 55 50.19 -24.06 30.03
CA GLU A 55 50.35 -22.84 30.84
C GLU A 55 49.16 -22.62 31.78
N MET A 56 47.93 -22.75 31.26
CA MET A 56 46.71 -22.67 32.09
C MET A 56 46.63 -23.82 33.09
N GLY A 57 47.07 -25.01 32.73
CA GLY A 57 47.11 -26.20 33.61
C GLY A 57 48.04 -26.04 34.81
N LYS A 58 49.07 -25.17 34.73
CA LYS A 58 50.01 -24.85 35.87
C LYS A 58 49.40 -23.85 36.86
N ASN A 59 48.40 -23.08 36.48
CA ASN A 59 47.77 -22.09 37.36
C ASN A 59 47.01 -22.77 38.50
N LYS A 60 47.54 -22.72 39.74
CA LYS A 60 46.97 -23.39 40.91
C LYS A 60 45.60 -22.87 41.32
N GLU A 61 45.22 -21.68 40.92
CA GLU A 61 43.93 -21.04 41.27
C GLU A 61 42.75 -21.56 40.45
N LEU A 62 42.97 -22.12 39.26
CA LEU A 62 41.90 -22.59 38.40
C LEU A 62 41.46 -24.02 38.76
N ASP A 63 40.15 -24.24 38.86
CA ASP A 63 39.54 -25.57 39.09
C ASP A 63 39.17 -26.28 37.76
N SER A 64 38.78 -25.48 36.77
CA SER A 64 38.30 -26.00 35.50
C SER A 64 38.66 -25.05 34.36
N ILE A 65 38.73 -25.59 33.12
CA ILE A 65 39.07 -24.85 31.89
C ILE A 65 38.07 -25.23 30.81
N PHE A 66 37.40 -24.22 30.25
CA PHE A 66 36.53 -24.37 29.09
C PHE A 66 37.28 -23.94 27.81
N ILE A 67 37.25 -24.78 26.79
CA ILE A 67 38.04 -24.61 25.56
C ILE A 67 37.11 -24.41 24.38
N PHE A 68 37.05 -23.20 23.87
CA PHE A 68 36.26 -22.82 22.70
C PHE A 68 37.22 -22.58 21.51
N SER A 69 37.84 -23.66 21.06
CA SER A 69 38.80 -23.66 19.94
C SER A 69 38.41 -24.65 18.88
N SER A 70 38.67 -24.27 17.63
CA SER A 70 38.54 -25.18 16.45
C SER A 70 39.70 -26.19 16.39
N SER A 71 40.78 -25.94 17.11
CA SER A 71 41.95 -26.83 17.13
C SER A 71 41.67 -28.12 17.92
N LYS A 72 41.86 -29.27 17.29
CA LYS A 72 41.70 -30.59 17.97
C LYS A 72 42.91 -30.84 18.87
N LEU A 73 42.66 -31.30 20.09
CA LEU A 73 43.74 -31.75 20.98
C LEU A 73 44.12 -33.19 20.61
N GLU A 74 45.32 -33.29 20.04
CA GLU A 74 45.83 -34.61 19.64
C GLU A 74 46.42 -35.42 20.80
N ASN A 75 46.97 -34.77 21.81
CA ASN A 75 47.67 -35.40 22.92
C ASN A 75 47.13 -34.97 24.29
N TYR A 76 46.23 -35.81 24.88
CA TYR A 76 45.65 -35.57 26.19
C TYR A 76 46.67 -35.66 27.35
N LYS A 77 47.90 -36.19 27.12
CA LYS A 77 48.95 -36.26 28.14
C LYS A 77 49.47 -34.90 28.62
N VAL A 78 49.17 -33.81 27.84
CA VAL A 78 49.53 -32.45 28.20
C VAL A 78 48.61 -31.85 29.29
N LEU A 79 47.49 -32.50 29.58
CA LEU A 79 46.51 -32.02 30.55
C LEU A 79 46.89 -32.36 31.98
N ASN A 80 46.70 -31.44 32.89
CA ASN A 80 46.91 -31.62 34.32
C ASN A 80 45.77 -32.49 34.89
N ARG A 81 46.12 -33.68 35.50
CA ARG A 81 45.14 -34.64 36.03
C ARG A 81 44.26 -34.10 37.15
N ASN A 82 44.71 -33.02 37.83
CA ASN A 82 43.99 -32.42 38.94
C ASN A 82 43.01 -31.30 38.51
N LYS A 83 42.83 -31.09 37.22
CA LYS A 83 41.92 -30.06 36.66
C LYS A 83 40.89 -30.69 35.72
N LEU A 84 39.74 -30.03 35.58
CA LEU A 84 38.66 -30.42 34.65
C LEU A 84 38.78 -29.62 33.38
N TYR A 85 38.59 -30.29 32.26
CA TYR A 85 38.63 -29.68 30.92
C TYR A 85 37.31 -29.94 30.16
N PHE A 86 36.74 -28.88 29.59
CA PHE A 86 35.48 -28.93 28.85
C PHE A 86 35.70 -28.45 27.42
N PHE A 87 35.36 -29.33 26.45
CA PHE A 87 35.47 -29.08 25.02
C PHE A 87 34.06 -29.09 24.42
N PRO A 88 33.34 -27.92 24.40
CA PRO A 88 31.96 -27.91 23.94
C PRO A 88 31.80 -27.82 22.42
N LEU A 89 32.82 -27.42 21.66
CA LEU A 89 32.73 -27.10 20.22
C LEU A 89 33.32 -28.23 19.34
N ASN A 90 32.82 -29.46 19.46
CA ASN A 90 33.31 -30.52 18.58
C ASN A 90 32.18 -31.03 17.69
N PHE A 91 32.47 -31.29 16.42
CA PHE A 91 31.53 -31.80 15.46
C PHE A 91 31.61 -33.33 15.26
N GLU A 92 32.68 -33.96 15.74
CA GLU A 92 32.90 -35.40 15.64
C GLU A 92 33.18 -36.04 16.99
N LYS A 93 32.87 -37.33 17.10
CA LYS A 93 33.25 -38.11 18.26
C LYS A 93 34.79 -38.24 18.31
N SER A 94 35.39 -38.08 19.51
CA SER A 94 36.82 -38.30 19.69
C SER A 94 37.19 -39.76 19.32
N GLN A 95 38.17 -39.92 18.45
CA GLN A 95 38.71 -41.25 18.09
C GLN A 95 39.62 -41.83 19.17
N LYS A 96 40.01 -41.02 20.15
CA LYS A 96 40.89 -41.43 21.26
C LYS A 96 40.08 -41.55 22.54
N VAL A 97 40.56 -42.39 23.44
CA VAL A 97 39.96 -42.54 24.78
C VAL A 97 40.11 -41.24 25.52
N VAL A 98 38.99 -40.60 25.88
CA VAL A 98 38.93 -39.34 26.61
C VAL A 98 39.24 -39.57 28.09
N PRO A 99 40.19 -38.86 28.71
CA PRO A 99 40.53 -38.98 30.13
C PRO A 99 39.31 -38.71 31.03
N LYS A 100 39.32 -39.26 32.25
CA LYS A 100 38.24 -39.13 33.25
C LYS A 100 38.03 -37.69 33.76
N ASN A 101 38.94 -36.77 33.47
CA ASN A 101 38.87 -35.37 33.84
C ASN A 101 38.57 -34.44 32.65
N VAL A 102 38.16 -34.97 31.51
CA VAL A 102 37.84 -34.25 30.27
C VAL A 102 36.39 -34.52 29.89
N SER A 103 35.63 -33.47 29.71
CA SER A 103 34.30 -33.49 29.08
C SER A 103 34.44 -33.08 27.62
N TYR A 104 34.02 -34.00 26.73
CA TYR A 104 34.10 -33.85 25.31
C TYR A 104 32.70 -33.99 24.72
N ILE A 105 32.12 -32.86 24.31
CA ILE A 105 30.77 -32.82 23.73
C ILE A 105 30.88 -32.67 22.23
N TYR A 106 30.24 -33.57 21.49
CA TYR A 106 30.20 -33.52 20.04
C TYR A 106 28.78 -33.50 19.50
N GLY A 107 28.65 -32.98 18.27
CA GLY A 107 27.40 -32.98 17.50
C GLY A 107 27.70 -33.02 16.01
N GLU A 108 26.89 -33.75 15.26
CA GLU A 108 27.08 -33.85 13.81
C GLU A 108 26.57 -32.60 13.11
N LEU A 109 27.32 -32.05 12.13
CA LEU A 109 26.89 -30.98 11.25
C LEU A 109 25.94 -31.58 10.19
N ASN A 110 24.66 -31.20 10.22
CA ASN A 110 23.68 -31.61 9.22
C ASN A 110 23.38 -30.44 8.29
N LEU A 111 23.75 -30.55 7.01
CA LEU A 111 23.54 -29.54 5.98
C LEU A 111 22.36 -29.88 5.06
N ASP A 112 21.71 -31.04 5.26
CA ASP A 112 20.72 -31.58 4.31
C ASP A 112 19.57 -30.60 4.05
N LYS A 113 19.04 -29.96 5.10
CA LYS A 113 17.94 -29.01 4.96
C LYS A 113 18.36 -27.73 4.22
N GLY A 114 19.48 -27.10 4.61
CA GLY A 114 19.97 -25.87 3.99
C GLY A 114 20.34 -26.05 2.53
N ILE A 115 21.07 -27.14 2.23
CA ILE A 115 21.44 -27.50 0.83
C ILE A 115 20.19 -27.87 0.04
N GLY A 116 19.23 -28.59 0.63
CA GLY A 116 17.96 -28.94 0.00
C GLY A 116 17.21 -27.69 -0.48
N ILE A 117 17.09 -26.68 0.38
CA ILE A 117 16.43 -25.42 0.06
C ILE A 117 17.13 -24.69 -1.09
N ILE A 118 18.46 -24.58 -1.06
CA ILE A 118 19.20 -23.85 -2.13
C ILE A 118 19.07 -24.62 -3.45
N LYS A 119 19.01 -25.94 -3.44
CA LYS A 119 18.79 -26.78 -4.63
C LYS A 119 17.42 -26.53 -5.31
N GLU A 120 16.43 -26.11 -4.58
CA GLU A 120 15.10 -25.78 -5.13
C GLU A 120 15.08 -24.40 -5.83
N ILE A 121 16.14 -23.60 -5.70
CA ILE A 121 16.23 -22.27 -6.34
C ILE A 121 16.52 -22.45 -7.82
N PRO A 122 15.66 -21.97 -8.72
CA PRO A 122 15.88 -22.07 -10.16
C PRO A 122 17.18 -21.39 -10.60
N GLY A 123 17.99 -22.09 -11.42
CA GLY A 123 19.21 -21.55 -12.00
C GLY A 123 20.48 -21.72 -11.16
N VAL A 124 20.38 -22.24 -9.93
CA VAL A 124 21.55 -22.54 -9.10
C VAL A 124 22.23 -23.80 -9.60
N SER A 125 23.48 -23.67 -10.08
CA SER A 125 24.33 -24.78 -10.55
C SER A 125 25.54 -25.05 -9.63
N GLU A 126 25.88 -24.09 -8.78
CA GLU A 126 27.01 -24.15 -7.85
C GLU A 126 26.64 -23.54 -6.49
N ILE A 127 27.13 -24.13 -5.41
CA ILE A 127 26.93 -23.65 -4.04
C ILE A 127 28.28 -23.64 -3.33
N ASN A 128 28.59 -22.54 -2.67
CA ASN A 128 29.72 -22.44 -1.76
C ASN A 128 29.26 -22.65 -0.31
N ILE A 129 29.91 -23.52 0.42
CA ILE A 129 29.62 -23.77 1.84
C ILE A 129 30.79 -23.26 2.67
N ALA A 130 30.51 -22.30 3.53
CA ALA A 130 31.48 -21.72 4.44
C ALA A 130 31.38 -22.38 5.81
N VAL A 131 32.48 -22.93 6.33
CA VAL A 131 32.56 -23.63 7.62
C VAL A 131 33.69 -23.04 8.46
N SER A 132 33.43 -22.66 9.71
CA SER A 132 34.44 -22.03 10.56
C SER A 132 35.29 -23.04 11.34
N ASN A 133 34.71 -24.16 11.75
CA ASN A 133 35.27 -25.03 12.80
C ASN A 133 35.56 -26.49 12.37
N LEU A 134 35.86 -26.74 11.09
CA LEU A 134 36.25 -28.05 10.58
C LEU A 134 37.73 -28.10 10.16
N SER A 135 38.35 -29.29 10.30
CA SER A 135 39.66 -29.56 9.71
C SER A 135 39.56 -29.76 8.20
N ASP A 136 40.66 -29.51 7.48
CA ASP A 136 40.69 -29.68 6.02
C ASP A 136 40.32 -31.10 5.57
N ASN A 137 40.64 -32.10 6.38
CA ASN A 137 40.29 -33.49 6.11
C ASN A 137 38.78 -33.78 6.30
N ASP A 138 38.18 -33.15 7.30
CA ASP A 138 36.73 -33.27 7.55
C ASP A 138 35.89 -32.46 6.54
N MET A 139 36.43 -31.32 6.05
CA MET A 139 35.83 -30.56 4.94
C MET A 139 35.79 -31.41 3.65
N LYS A 140 36.88 -32.13 3.31
CA LYS A 140 36.90 -33.02 2.15
C LYS A 140 35.86 -34.17 2.27
N LYS A 141 35.73 -34.78 3.44
CA LYS A 141 34.70 -35.81 3.67
C LYS A 141 33.27 -35.26 3.51
N LEU A 142 33.01 -33.99 3.95
CA LEU A 142 31.74 -33.37 3.75
C LEU A 142 31.51 -33.05 2.26
N GLU A 143 32.53 -32.62 1.56
CA GLU A 143 32.50 -32.41 0.11
C GLU A 143 32.12 -33.71 -0.63
N GLU A 144 32.77 -34.81 -0.33
CA GLU A 144 32.45 -36.14 -0.88
C GLU A 144 31.03 -36.60 -0.55
N LYS A 145 30.55 -36.32 0.68
CA LYS A 145 29.19 -36.68 1.12
C LYS A 145 28.11 -35.92 0.35
N TYR A 146 28.34 -34.64 0.05
CA TYR A 146 27.33 -33.78 -0.55
C TYR A 146 27.52 -33.54 -2.05
N GLN A 147 28.59 -34.03 -2.66
CA GLN A 147 28.73 -34.01 -4.10
C GLN A 147 27.55 -34.69 -4.78
N ASN A 148 26.91 -33.97 -5.69
CA ASN A 148 25.80 -34.47 -6.48
C ASN A 148 26.04 -34.11 -7.95
N ASN A 149 25.65 -34.99 -8.88
CA ASN A 149 25.87 -34.81 -10.32
C ASN A 149 25.19 -33.59 -10.95
N PHE A 150 24.28 -32.91 -10.18
CA PHE A 150 23.49 -31.79 -10.69
C PHE A 150 23.95 -30.43 -10.18
N ILE A 151 24.59 -30.36 -9.00
CA ILE A 151 25.04 -29.09 -8.39
C ILE A 151 26.45 -29.27 -7.84
N LYS A 152 27.35 -28.40 -8.24
CA LYS A 152 28.72 -28.35 -7.73
C LYS A 152 28.73 -27.75 -6.33
N ILE A 153 29.32 -28.42 -5.36
CA ILE A 153 29.42 -27.98 -3.97
C ILE A 153 30.89 -27.81 -3.63
N ASN A 154 31.27 -26.59 -3.25
CA ASN A 154 32.62 -26.28 -2.76
C ASN A 154 32.53 -25.97 -1.26
N ILE A 155 33.34 -26.64 -0.46
CA ILE A 155 33.41 -26.41 0.99
C ILE A 155 34.74 -25.76 1.35
N GLN A 156 34.70 -24.59 1.96
CA GLN A 156 35.88 -23.84 2.34
C GLN A 156 35.75 -23.27 3.75
N LYS A 157 36.88 -22.85 4.32
CA LYS A 157 36.90 -22.21 5.61
C LYS A 157 36.20 -20.86 5.54
N ALA A 158 35.28 -20.59 6.46
CA ALA A 158 34.54 -19.35 6.51
C ALA A 158 35.47 -18.17 6.74
N SER A 159 35.51 -17.25 5.80
CA SER A 159 36.20 -15.98 5.91
C SER A 159 35.45 -14.92 5.13
N ARG A 160 35.63 -13.66 5.54
CA ARG A 160 35.03 -12.53 4.84
C ARG A 160 35.46 -12.48 3.36
N GLU A 161 36.73 -12.73 3.09
CA GLU A 161 37.29 -12.71 1.74
C GLU A 161 36.65 -13.78 0.84
N PHE A 162 36.42 -14.98 1.37
CA PHE A 162 35.74 -16.07 0.65
C PHE A 162 34.27 -15.72 0.33
N LEU A 163 33.56 -15.15 1.30
CA LEU A 163 32.14 -14.78 1.12
C LEU A 163 32.00 -13.62 0.12
N GLU A 164 32.82 -12.58 0.22
CA GLU A 164 32.83 -11.47 -0.75
C GLU A 164 33.26 -11.91 -2.15
N LYS A 165 34.14 -12.92 -2.26
CA LYS A 165 34.48 -13.52 -3.56
C LYS A 165 33.30 -14.26 -4.15
N SER A 166 32.63 -15.07 -3.37
CA SER A 166 31.42 -15.82 -3.80
C SER A 166 30.30 -14.89 -4.27
N GLU A 167 30.11 -13.76 -3.58
CA GLU A 167 29.15 -12.72 -3.95
C GLU A 167 29.49 -12.10 -5.32
N ARG A 168 30.78 -11.80 -5.59
CA ARG A 168 31.23 -11.27 -6.88
C ARG A 168 31.10 -12.26 -8.04
N GLU A 169 31.12 -13.56 -7.74
CA GLU A 169 30.98 -14.66 -8.69
C GLU A 169 29.52 -15.09 -8.85
N ASP A 170 28.57 -14.39 -8.19
CA ASP A 170 27.15 -14.70 -8.17
C ASP A 170 26.83 -16.13 -7.67
N ILE A 171 27.68 -16.69 -6.79
CA ILE A 171 27.51 -18.04 -6.26
C ILE A 171 26.84 -17.99 -4.89
N PRO A 172 25.66 -18.62 -4.69
CA PRO A 172 25.00 -18.69 -3.40
C PRO A 172 25.89 -19.35 -2.34
N THR A 173 26.07 -18.68 -1.21
CA THR A 173 26.92 -19.17 -0.14
C THR A 173 26.10 -19.54 1.08
N PHE A 174 26.31 -20.75 1.59
CA PHE A 174 25.70 -21.28 2.80
C PHE A 174 26.68 -21.25 3.96
N LEU A 175 26.36 -20.51 5.03
CA LEU A 175 27.13 -20.49 6.26
C LEU A 175 26.69 -21.63 7.17
N ALA A 176 27.52 -22.65 7.27
CA ALA A 176 27.17 -23.92 7.94
C ALA A 176 27.25 -23.85 9.46
N ASP A 177 28.16 -23.03 9.96
CA ASP A 177 28.32 -22.73 11.38
C ASP A 177 28.47 -21.22 11.57
N TYR A 178 27.80 -20.73 12.57
CA TYR A 178 27.53 -19.31 12.73
C TYR A 178 28.72 -18.54 13.36
N GLU A 179 29.26 -17.60 12.60
CA GLU A 179 29.95 -16.45 13.16
C GLU A 179 29.15 -15.19 12.81
N LYS A 180 28.49 -14.56 13.79
CA LYS A 180 27.55 -13.43 13.63
C LYS A 180 28.10 -12.25 12.82
N SER A 181 29.42 -12.17 12.68
CA SER A 181 30.10 -11.16 11.85
C SER A 181 30.02 -11.46 10.34
N LEU A 182 29.74 -12.71 9.96
CA LEU A 182 29.74 -13.20 8.59
C LEU A 182 28.35 -13.34 7.95
N ASP A 183 27.30 -13.23 8.76
CA ASP A 183 25.91 -13.32 8.27
C ASP A 183 25.56 -12.25 7.22
N LYS A 184 26.25 -11.10 7.26
CA LYS A 184 26.10 -10.01 6.28
C LYS A 184 26.47 -10.39 4.86
N TYR A 185 27.38 -11.35 4.70
CA TYR A 185 27.99 -11.71 3.44
C TYR A 185 27.53 -13.08 2.94
N ALA A 186 26.84 -13.85 3.75
CA ALA A 186 26.31 -15.15 3.36
C ALA A 186 24.90 -15.03 2.80
N PHE A 187 24.58 -15.78 1.74
CA PHE A 187 23.24 -15.86 1.17
C PHE A 187 22.24 -16.53 2.11
N MET A 188 22.66 -17.61 2.75
CA MET A 188 21.87 -18.38 3.70
C MET A 188 22.78 -19.04 4.73
N GLY A 189 22.24 -19.44 5.86
CA GLY A 189 23.00 -20.20 6.85
C GLY A 189 22.16 -20.61 8.05
N TYR A 190 22.82 -21.32 9.00
CA TYR A 190 22.20 -21.63 10.28
C TYR A 190 22.48 -20.57 11.32
N ASP A 191 21.45 -20.12 12.05
CA ASP A 191 21.65 -19.38 13.30
C ASP A 191 21.95 -20.35 14.44
N MET A 192 23.24 -20.43 14.79
CA MET A 192 23.76 -21.37 15.77
C MET A 192 23.77 -20.82 17.22
N ASN A 193 23.18 -19.64 17.49
CA ASN A 193 23.15 -19.07 18.84
C ASN A 193 22.50 -20.01 19.86
N ASP A 194 21.44 -20.68 19.48
CA ASP A 194 20.76 -21.69 20.29
C ASP A 194 21.62 -22.96 20.49
N GLU A 195 22.40 -23.35 19.51
CA GLU A 195 23.28 -24.53 19.54
C GLU A 195 24.44 -24.32 20.48
N LEU A 196 25.11 -23.17 20.41
CA LEU A 196 26.17 -22.78 21.33
C LEU A 196 25.67 -22.78 22.79
N GLY A 197 24.49 -22.21 23.03
CA GLY A 197 23.85 -22.21 24.34
C GLY A 197 23.61 -23.60 24.88
N LYS A 198 23.14 -24.53 24.04
CA LYS A 198 22.91 -25.96 24.41
C LYS A 198 24.23 -26.65 24.73
N ARG A 199 25.28 -26.45 23.95
CA ARG A 199 26.63 -27.04 24.18
C ARG A 199 27.26 -26.49 25.45
N ILE A 200 27.18 -25.23 25.72
CA ILE A 200 27.60 -24.62 26.97
C ILE A 200 26.83 -25.18 28.15
N LYS A 201 25.50 -25.23 28.05
CA LYS A 201 24.66 -25.82 29.09
C LYS A 201 25.00 -27.28 29.37
N ALA A 202 25.19 -28.11 28.36
CA ALA A 202 25.60 -29.52 28.52
C ALA A 202 26.96 -29.62 29.20
N SER A 203 27.94 -28.79 28.86
CA SER A 203 29.24 -28.74 29.52
C SER A 203 29.12 -28.30 30.98
N VAL A 204 28.27 -27.32 31.30
CA VAL A 204 27.99 -26.88 32.67
C VAL A 204 27.29 -27.98 33.46
N LEU A 205 26.34 -28.73 32.86
CA LEU A 205 25.70 -29.88 33.51
C LEU A 205 26.69 -31.00 33.75
N ASN A 206 27.59 -31.31 32.82
CA ASN A 206 28.67 -32.29 33.01
C ASN A 206 29.61 -31.88 34.16
N TYR A 207 29.85 -30.56 34.32
CA TYR A 207 30.60 -30.02 35.45
C TYR A 207 29.88 -30.30 36.78
N ILE A 208 28.57 -30.11 36.83
CA ILE A 208 27.74 -30.44 38.01
C ILE A 208 27.75 -31.94 38.28
N TYR A 209 27.52 -32.79 37.29
CA TYR A 209 27.53 -34.24 37.41
C TYR A 209 28.86 -34.75 37.96
N PHE A 210 29.98 -34.19 37.53
CA PHE A 210 31.27 -34.53 38.10
C PHE A 210 31.36 -34.16 39.60
N LYS A 211 30.84 -32.98 39.98
CA LYS A 211 30.86 -32.54 41.39
C LYS A 211 29.91 -33.30 42.28
N THR A 212 28.84 -33.86 41.70
CA THR A 212 27.89 -34.76 42.44
C THR A 212 28.31 -36.22 42.42
N GLY A 213 29.45 -36.59 41.81
CA GLY A 213 29.98 -37.97 41.78
C GLY A 213 29.42 -38.81 40.62
N GLU A 214 28.68 -38.24 39.71
CA GLU A 214 28.02 -38.96 38.59
C GLU A 214 28.90 -39.12 37.34
N GLY A 215 30.09 -38.49 37.32
CA GLY A 215 31.02 -38.51 36.16
C GLY A 215 30.94 -37.31 35.27
N ILE A 216 32.03 -37.01 34.53
CA ILE A 216 32.16 -35.78 33.73
C ILE A 216 31.58 -35.89 32.30
N ASN A 217 31.30 -37.09 31.81
CA ASN A 217 30.87 -37.37 30.46
C ASN A 217 29.46 -38.01 30.42
N LYS A 218 28.54 -37.53 31.26
CA LYS A 218 27.15 -38.03 31.24
C LYS A 218 26.40 -37.57 30.00
N ILE A 219 26.75 -36.36 29.46
CA ILE A 219 26.24 -35.85 28.21
C ILE A 219 27.43 -35.75 27.24
N GLU A 220 27.52 -36.71 26.31
CA GLU A 220 28.59 -36.79 25.31
C GLU A 220 28.17 -36.25 23.94
N LYS A 221 26.93 -36.58 23.54
CA LYS A 221 26.39 -36.22 22.23
C LYS A 221 25.23 -35.21 22.39
N ILE A 222 25.30 -34.12 21.65
CA ILE A 222 24.14 -33.27 21.40
C ILE A 222 23.63 -33.70 20.02
N THR A 223 22.45 -34.27 19.97
CA THR A 223 21.72 -34.38 18.70
C THR A 223 21.36 -32.97 18.29
N SER A 224 22.07 -32.47 17.29
CA SER A 224 21.81 -31.18 16.73
C SER A 224 20.38 -31.16 16.20
N PRO A 225 19.43 -30.41 16.78
CA PRO A 225 18.28 -30.01 16.01
C PRO A 225 18.81 -29.09 14.89
N GLU A 226 18.20 -29.19 13.75
CA GLU A 226 18.38 -28.25 12.66
C GLU A 226 18.36 -26.83 13.23
N GLY A 227 19.45 -26.06 13.09
CA GLY A 227 19.51 -24.66 13.50
C GLY A 227 18.44 -23.85 12.78
N GLU A 228 18.00 -22.73 13.34
CA GLU A 228 17.13 -21.83 12.60
C GLU A 228 17.89 -21.34 11.36
N LEU A 229 17.30 -21.57 10.19
CA LEU A 229 17.84 -21.09 8.94
C LEU A 229 17.59 -19.59 8.82
N PHE A 230 18.60 -18.86 8.40
CA PHE A 230 18.43 -17.46 7.96
C PHE A 230 18.64 -17.33 6.46
N TYR A 231 18.00 -16.35 5.88
CA TYR A 231 18.18 -15.90 4.50
C TYR A 231 18.51 -14.41 4.49
N ASN A 232 19.58 -14.04 3.81
CA ASN A 232 19.99 -12.64 3.65
C ASN A 232 19.44 -12.09 2.35
N GLU A 233 18.40 -11.25 2.45
CA GLU A 233 17.70 -10.70 1.30
C GLU A 233 18.60 -9.75 0.48
N ASP A 234 19.50 -8.99 1.13
CA ASP A 234 20.42 -8.08 0.43
C ASP A 234 21.38 -8.86 -0.47
N VAL A 235 22.01 -9.91 0.05
CA VAL A 235 22.91 -10.78 -0.72
C VAL A 235 22.13 -11.49 -1.84
N GLY A 236 20.93 -11.98 -1.55
CA GLY A 236 20.08 -12.61 -2.56
C GLY A 236 19.78 -11.71 -3.75
N ILE A 237 19.46 -10.43 -3.50
CA ILE A 237 19.23 -9.44 -4.55
C ILE A 237 20.50 -9.15 -5.34
N GLN A 238 21.67 -9.07 -4.70
CA GLN A 238 22.96 -8.78 -5.33
C GLN A 238 23.38 -9.88 -6.29
N ILE A 239 23.27 -11.16 -5.87
CA ILE A 239 23.63 -12.32 -6.70
C ILE A 239 22.50 -12.78 -7.65
N GLY A 240 21.35 -12.07 -7.67
CA GLY A 240 20.22 -12.35 -8.57
C GLY A 240 19.38 -13.57 -8.19
N TYR A 241 19.51 -14.11 -6.99
CA TYR A 241 18.71 -15.24 -6.51
C TYR A 241 17.75 -14.87 -5.40
N SER A 242 16.56 -15.44 -5.42
CA SER A 242 15.57 -15.31 -4.35
C SER A 242 15.03 -16.66 -3.93
N LEU A 243 14.69 -16.81 -2.67
CA LEU A 243 14.06 -18.03 -2.19
C LEU A 243 12.65 -18.17 -2.76
N PRO A 244 12.23 -19.39 -3.14
CA PRO A 244 10.85 -19.68 -3.45
C PRO A 244 9.93 -19.32 -2.27
N LEU A 245 8.73 -18.83 -2.57
CA LEU A 245 7.74 -18.45 -1.53
C LEU A 245 7.38 -19.62 -0.61
N SER A 246 7.43 -20.86 -1.12
CA SER A 246 7.23 -22.08 -0.33
C SER A 246 8.24 -22.25 0.79
N VAL A 247 9.45 -21.74 0.63
CA VAL A 247 10.57 -21.95 1.54
C VAL A 247 10.85 -20.76 2.45
N ILE A 248 10.47 -19.55 2.01
CA ILE A 248 10.76 -18.32 2.76
C ILE A 248 10.11 -18.31 4.16
N GLN A 249 9.04 -19.08 4.35
CA GLN A 249 8.38 -19.26 5.64
C GLN A 249 9.21 -20.10 6.63
N GLU A 250 10.14 -20.92 6.14
CA GLU A 250 10.99 -21.80 6.95
C GLU A 250 12.28 -21.11 7.41
N VAL A 251 12.56 -19.90 6.93
CA VAL A 251 13.79 -19.17 7.19
C VAL A 251 13.50 -17.82 7.86
N SER A 252 14.44 -17.34 8.66
CA SER A 252 14.42 -15.98 9.19
C SER A 252 15.07 -15.03 8.19
N VAL A 253 14.32 -14.08 7.63
CA VAL A 253 14.86 -13.12 6.66
C VAL A 253 15.61 -12.02 7.40
N ILE A 254 16.91 -11.87 7.11
CA ILE A 254 17.77 -10.83 7.66
C ILE A 254 18.14 -9.80 6.58
N ASN A 255 18.67 -8.64 7.00
CA ASN A 255 19.14 -7.56 6.13
C ASN A 255 18.15 -7.17 5.02
N LYS A 256 16.85 -7.08 5.38
CA LYS A 256 15.84 -6.55 4.48
C LYS A 256 16.24 -5.16 4.03
N LYS A 257 16.35 -4.94 2.72
CA LYS A 257 16.68 -3.65 2.14
C LYS A 257 15.66 -2.61 2.60
N LYS A 258 16.08 -1.69 3.45
CA LYS A 258 15.28 -0.51 3.80
C LYS A 258 15.30 0.43 2.60
N VAL A 259 14.33 0.29 1.71
CA VAL A 259 14.06 1.31 0.70
C VAL A 259 13.57 2.54 1.46
N GLU A 260 14.29 3.66 1.36
CA GLU A 260 13.77 4.94 1.86
C GLU A 260 12.56 5.33 1.03
N LEU A 261 11.39 5.05 1.55
CA LEU A 261 10.13 5.38 0.91
C LEU A 261 9.81 6.86 1.15
N LYS A 262 9.40 7.56 0.10
CA LYS A 262 8.88 8.92 0.22
C LYS A 262 7.67 8.91 1.14
N LYS A 263 7.65 9.78 2.14
CA LYS A 263 6.49 9.94 3.01
C LYS A 263 5.34 10.57 2.25
N LEU A 264 4.15 10.06 2.46
CA LEU A 264 2.91 10.61 1.90
C LEU A 264 1.87 10.68 3.03
N ASP A 265 1.40 11.88 3.33
CA ASP A 265 0.28 12.13 4.23
C ASP A 265 -1.02 12.31 3.44
N LEU A 266 -2.17 12.20 4.13
CA LEU A 266 -3.49 12.27 3.50
C LEU A 266 -3.73 13.61 2.78
N LYS A 267 -3.31 14.73 3.39
CA LYS A 267 -3.55 16.05 2.81
C LYS A 267 -2.74 16.24 1.53
N SER A 268 -1.46 15.88 1.56
CA SER A 268 -0.58 15.91 0.39
C SER A 268 -1.10 15.01 -0.74
N ALA A 269 -1.62 13.81 -0.41
CA ALA A 269 -2.23 12.93 -1.40
C ALA A 269 -3.42 13.60 -2.10
N VAL A 270 -4.32 14.23 -1.35
CA VAL A 270 -5.46 14.97 -1.89
C VAL A 270 -5.00 16.15 -2.75
N GLU A 271 -4.02 16.94 -2.31
CA GLU A 271 -3.49 18.08 -3.08
C GLU A 271 -2.88 17.62 -4.41
N ILE A 272 -2.13 16.51 -4.41
CA ILE A 272 -1.58 15.92 -5.65
C ILE A 272 -2.72 15.45 -6.56
N GLY A 273 -3.72 14.76 -6.02
CA GLY A 273 -4.88 14.31 -6.77
C GLY A 273 -5.64 15.47 -7.43
N LEU A 274 -5.94 16.52 -6.68
CA LEU A 274 -6.60 17.71 -7.20
C LEU A 274 -5.83 18.42 -8.31
N LYS A 275 -4.50 18.36 -8.27
CA LYS A 275 -3.63 19.01 -9.25
C LYS A 275 -3.44 18.18 -10.53
N ASN A 276 -3.26 16.87 -10.39
CA ASN A 276 -2.78 16.01 -11.46
C ASN A 276 -3.87 15.12 -12.08
N ASN A 277 -4.98 14.86 -11.35
CA ASN A 277 -5.98 13.91 -11.82
C ASN A 277 -6.51 14.25 -13.22
N LEU A 278 -6.41 13.29 -14.14
CA LEU A 278 -6.73 13.48 -15.55
C LEU A 278 -8.20 13.83 -15.80
N GLU A 279 -9.13 13.33 -14.97
CA GLU A 279 -10.55 13.68 -15.09
C GLU A 279 -10.81 15.13 -14.70
N ILE A 280 -10.17 15.63 -13.64
CA ILE A 280 -10.23 17.06 -13.26
C ILE A 280 -9.64 17.92 -14.37
N LEU A 281 -8.48 17.54 -14.92
CA LEU A 281 -7.85 18.29 -16.02
C LEU A 281 -8.75 18.29 -17.26
N LYS A 282 -9.37 17.16 -17.62
CA LYS A 282 -10.36 17.08 -18.70
C LYS A 282 -11.54 18.01 -18.45
N LYS A 283 -12.19 17.93 -17.27
CA LYS A 283 -13.33 18.79 -16.91
C LYS A 283 -12.98 20.28 -16.94
N ASN A 284 -11.74 20.63 -16.57
CA ASN A 284 -11.25 22.01 -16.66
C ASN A 284 -11.11 22.47 -18.12
N GLN A 285 -10.69 21.58 -19.03
CA GLN A 285 -10.69 21.89 -20.47
C GLN A 285 -12.11 21.98 -21.04
N ASP A 286 -13.03 21.09 -20.61
CA ASP A 286 -14.45 21.19 -20.98
C ASP A 286 -15.06 22.54 -20.56
N LEU A 287 -14.73 23.03 -19.35
CA LEU A 287 -15.12 24.38 -18.90
C LEU A 287 -14.48 25.47 -19.76
N THR A 288 -13.21 25.32 -20.14
CA THR A 288 -12.51 26.26 -21.00
C THR A 288 -13.14 26.29 -22.41
N THR A 289 -13.47 25.14 -22.98
CA THR A 289 -14.22 25.04 -24.24
C THR A 289 -15.55 25.77 -24.13
N SER A 290 -16.30 25.53 -23.05
CA SER A 290 -17.61 26.17 -22.85
C SER A 290 -17.51 27.69 -22.70
N LYS A 291 -16.39 28.24 -22.17
CA LYS A 291 -16.12 29.72 -22.21
C LYS A 291 -15.96 30.23 -23.64
N TYR A 292 -15.26 29.48 -24.50
CA TYR A 292 -15.16 29.83 -25.91
C TYR A 292 -16.50 29.72 -26.64
N ASP A 293 -17.35 28.72 -26.30
CA ASP A 293 -18.69 28.60 -26.87
C ASP A 293 -19.56 29.82 -26.54
N VAL A 294 -19.43 30.41 -25.35
CA VAL A 294 -20.04 31.70 -25.01
C VAL A 294 -19.56 32.80 -25.93
N ASN A 295 -18.23 32.85 -26.20
CA ASN A 295 -17.68 33.84 -27.12
C ASN A 295 -18.13 33.62 -28.57
N VAL A 296 -18.22 32.36 -29.02
CA VAL A 296 -18.78 32.00 -30.32
C VAL A 296 -20.24 32.45 -30.41
N SER A 297 -21.04 32.17 -29.38
CA SER A 297 -22.45 32.62 -29.34
C SER A 297 -22.56 34.17 -29.39
N ASN A 298 -21.66 34.89 -28.74
CA ASN A 298 -21.61 36.33 -28.81
C ASN A 298 -21.13 36.85 -30.18
N SER A 299 -20.23 36.14 -30.88
CA SER A 299 -19.70 36.56 -32.17
C SER A 299 -20.76 36.68 -33.26
N TYR A 300 -21.83 35.88 -33.19
CA TYR A 300 -22.97 35.99 -34.09
C TYR A 300 -23.72 37.34 -33.97
N ARG A 301 -23.47 38.14 -32.95
CA ARG A 301 -24.03 39.48 -32.75
C ARG A 301 -23.11 40.58 -33.27
N LEU A 302 -21.87 40.24 -33.64
CA LEU A 302 -20.89 41.16 -34.19
C LEU A 302 -20.99 41.20 -35.71
N PRO A 303 -20.46 42.26 -36.38
CA PRO A 303 -20.41 42.34 -37.83
C PRO A 303 -19.74 41.09 -38.42
N GLN A 304 -20.40 40.49 -39.44
CA GLN A 304 -19.90 39.37 -40.23
C GLN A 304 -19.58 39.85 -41.63
N LEU A 305 -18.35 39.72 -42.08
CA LEU A 305 -17.90 40.06 -43.42
C LEU A 305 -17.59 38.78 -44.19
N SER A 306 -18.25 38.58 -45.33
CA SER A 306 -18.02 37.42 -46.21
C SER A 306 -17.71 37.88 -47.62
N ALA A 307 -16.83 37.18 -48.31
CA ALA A 307 -16.61 37.30 -49.74
C ALA A 307 -17.21 36.07 -50.42
N ASN A 308 -18.04 36.27 -51.43
CA ASN A 308 -18.78 35.24 -52.11
C ASN A 308 -18.53 35.36 -53.63
N ILE A 309 -18.49 34.21 -54.30
CA ILE A 309 -18.42 34.13 -55.73
C ILE A 309 -19.51 33.09 -56.15
N ASP A 310 -20.50 33.57 -56.86
CA ASP A 310 -21.62 32.74 -57.36
C ASP A 310 -21.47 32.54 -58.84
N GLY A 311 -21.30 31.28 -59.28
CA GLY A 311 -21.34 30.91 -60.70
C GLY A 311 -22.68 30.30 -61.03
N THR A 312 -23.38 30.83 -61.97
CA THR A 312 -24.71 30.32 -62.41
C THR A 312 -24.67 29.86 -63.87
N PHE A 313 -25.13 28.66 -64.08
CA PHE A 313 -25.30 28.07 -65.43
C PHE A 313 -26.78 27.78 -65.63
N LEU A 314 -27.36 28.49 -66.62
CA LEU A 314 -28.78 28.31 -66.98
C LEU A 314 -28.90 27.45 -68.24
N ASP A 315 -29.96 26.66 -68.30
CA ASP A 315 -30.32 25.88 -69.51
C ASP A 315 -30.65 26.88 -70.63
N LYS A 316 -30.13 26.55 -71.81
CA LYS A 316 -30.41 27.33 -73.04
C LYS A 316 -31.88 27.51 -73.34
N LYS A 317 -32.73 26.62 -72.88
CA LYS A 317 -34.18 26.64 -73.04
C LYS A 317 -34.88 27.45 -71.92
N SER A 318 -34.16 27.95 -70.90
CA SER A 318 -34.76 28.78 -69.91
C SER A 318 -35.36 30.04 -70.55
N ASN A 319 -36.57 30.40 -70.15
CA ASN A 319 -37.28 31.58 -70.66
C ASN A 319 -36.43 32.86 -70.42
N ASP A 320 -35.66 32.93 -69.28
CA ASP A 320 -34.85 34.08 -69.00
C ASP A 320 -33.64 34.23 -69.95
N VAL A 321 -33.07 33.08 -70.43
CA VAL A 321 -32.01 33.04 -71.45
C VAL A 321 -32.61 33.32 -72.83
N VAL A 322 -33.75 32.70 -73.19
CA VAL A 322 -34.42 32.86 -74.50
C VAL A 322 -34.94 34.31 -74.74
N PHE A 323 -35.43 34.95 -73.70
CA PHE A 323 -35.87 36.34 -73.72
C PHE A 323 -34.81 37.36 -73.34
N ASN A 324 -33.49 36.98 -73.27
CA ASN A 324 -32.38 37.85 -72.88
C ASN A 324 -32.53 38.53 -71.51
N LYS A 325 -33.22 37.92 -70.56
CA LYS A 325 -33.40 38.44 -69.22
C LYS A 325 -32.24 38.01 -68.27
N ALA A 326 -31.54 36.96 -68.60
CA ALA A 326 -30.37 36.47 -67.88
C ALA A 326 -29.35 35.88 -68.85
N GLN A 327 -28.07 35.94 -68.48
CA GLN A 327 -26.98 35.26 -69.22
C GLN A 327 -27.02 33.77 -68.92
N GLN A 328 -26.68 32.94 -69.94
CA GLN A 328 -26.59 31.50 -69.77
C GLN A 328 -25.56 31.11 -68.70
N ASN A 329 -24.40 31.80 -68.71
CA ASN A 329 -23.35 31.61 -67.75
C ASN A 329 -23.04 32.99 -67.11
N SER A 330 -23.10 33.06 -65.81
CA SER A 330 -22.74 34.29 -65.08
C SER A 330 -21.90 33.99 -63.84
N ALA A 331 -20.98 34.86 -63.54
CA ALA A 331 -20.25 34.81 -62.27
C ALA A 331 -20.39 36.19 -61.59
N LYS A 332 -20.77 36.17 -60.35
CA LYS A 332 -20.87 37.35 -59.47
C LYS A 332 -19.95 37.20 -58.30
N SER A 333 -19.13 38.23 -58.03
CA SER A 333 -18.34 38.33 -56.78
C SER A 333 -18.99 39.44 -55.94
N TYR A 334 -19.14 39.14 -54.64
CA TYR A 334 -19.63 40.20 -53.76
C TYR A 334 -19.01 40.07 -52.35
N LEU A 335 -18.78 41.25 -51.74
CA LEU A 335 -18.47 41.36 -50.33
C LEU A 335 -19.76 41.70 -49.61
N GLN A 336 -20.07 40.91 -48.59
CA GLN A 336 -21.27 41.11 -47.77
C GLN A 336 -20.89 41.33 -46.33
N LEU A 337 -21.25 42.49 -45.79
CA LEU A 337 -21.18 42.81 -44.34
C LEU A 337 -22.61 42.69 -43.81
N SER A 338 -22.80 41.85 -42.81
CA SER A 338 -24.07 41.73 -42.09
C SER A 338 -23.85 41.84 -40.58
N GLN A 339 -24.79 42.49 -39.91
CA GLN A 339 -24.79 42.55 -38.43
C GLN A 339 -26.22 42.46 -37.92
N VAL A 340 -26.42 41.51 -37.04
CA VAL A 340 -27.69 41.39 -36.32
C VAL A 340 -27.74 42.44 -35.23
N ILE A 341 -28.60 43.44 -35.33
CA ILE A 341 -28.82 44.50 -34.35
C ILE A 341 -29.62 43.94 -33.16
N TYR A 342 -30.67 43.17 -33.47
CA TYR A 342 -31.50 42.50 -32.50
C TYR A 342 -32.03 41.15 -33.02
N SER A 343 -31.85 40.11 -32.23
CA SER A 343 -32.50 38.80 -32.45
C SER A 343 -32.73 38.14 -31.07
N GLU A 344 -33.99 37.82 -30.80
CA GLU A 344 -34.38 37.10 -29.58
C GLU A 344 -33.74 35.72 -29.53
N GLN A 345 -33.59 35.07 -30.67
CA GLN A 345 -32.95 33.75 -30.81
C GLN A 345 -31.45 33.85 -30.41
N LEU A 346 -30.71 34.84 -30.97
CA LEU A 346 -29.29 35.02 -30.62
C LEU A 346 -29.11 35.40 -29.17
N ASN A 347 -29.97 36.25 -28.60
CA ASN A 347 -29.97 36.59 -27.18
C ASN A 347 -30.20 35.35 -26.29
N THR A 348 -31.10 34.47 -26.74
CA THR A 348 -31.38 33.20 -26.04
C THR A 348 -30.19 32.26 -26.13
N ASN A 349 -29.57 32.09 -27.30
CA ASN A 349 -28.39 31.26 -27.50
C ASN A 349 -27.23 31.67 -26.58
N VAL A 350 -26.94 33.00 -26.49
CA VAL A 350 -25.93 33.48 -25.56
C VAL A 350 -26.25 33.19 -24.09
N TYR A 351 -27.53 33.31 -23.70
CA TYR A 351 -27.98 33.00 -22.36
C TYR A 351 -27.80 31.48 -22.05
N LEU A 352 -28.20 30.62 -22.99
CA LEU A 352 -28.05 29.16 -22.86
C LEU A 352 -26.59 28.75 -22.79
N SER A 353 -25.72 29.34 -23.62
CA SER A 353 -24.27 29.08 -23.56
C SER A 353 -23.66 29.46 -22.20
N LYS A 354 -24.12 30.55 -21.59
CA LYS A 354 -23.70 30.94 -20.23
C LYS A 354 -24.16 29.97 -19.17
N LEU A 355 -25.40 29.48 -19.25
CA LEU A 355 -25.92 28.42 -18.33
C LEU A 355 -25.18 27.10 -18.52
N ALA A 356 -24.86 26.73 -19.77
CA ALA A 356 -24.06 25.55 -20.06
C ALA A 356 -22.65 25.67 -19.44
N MET A 357 -22.04 26.84 -19.52
CA MET A 357 -20.74 27.12 -18.85
C MET A 357 -20.83 26.98 -17.33
N GLU A 358 -21.91 27.51 -16.70
CA GLU A 358 -22.10 27.36 -15.24
C GLU A 358 -22.36 25.91 -14.85
N SER A 359 -23.07 25.13 -15.70
CA SER A 359 -23.25 23.68 -15.50
C SER A 359 -21.93 22.92 -15.60
N LYS A 360 -21.04 23.28 -16.55
CA LYS A 360 -19.68 22.73 -16.64
C LYS A 360 -18.82 23.10 -15.43
N ARG A 361 -19.02 24.28 -14.84
CA ARG A 361 -18.35 24.67 -13.58
C ARG A 361 -18.82 23.79 -12.43
N SER A 362 -20.12 23.57 -12.28
CA SER A 362 -20.67 22.69 -11.25
C SER A 362 -20.20 21.24 -11.44
N ASP A 363 -20.11 20.74 -12.66
CA ASP A 363 -19.59 19.41 -12.99
C ASP A 363 -18.09 19.27 -12.60
N LEU A 364 -17.27 20.31 -12.81
CA LEU A 364 -15.88 20.36 -12.36
C LEU A 364 -15.76 20.33 -10.82
N GLU A 365 -16.60 21.10 -10.11
CA GLU A 365 -16.56 21.12 -8.64
C GLU A 365 -17.02 19.78 -8.06
N GLN A 366 -18.03 19.11 -8.68
CA GLN A 366 -18.41 17.75 -8.30
C GLN A 366 -17.24 16.77 -8.51
N GLN A 367 -16.57 16.81 -9.65
CA GLN A 367 -15.41 15.95 -9.93
C GLN A 367 -14.28 16.14 -8.91
N LYS A 368 -14.05 17.36 -8.45
CA LYS A 368 -13.06 17.63 -7.39
C LYS A 368 -13.44 16.94 -6.07
N LEU A 369 -14.72 17.03 -5.68
CA LEU A 369 -15.23 16.35 -4.48
C LEU A 369 -15.10 14.84 -4.58
N ASP A 370 -15.41 14.28 -5.75
CA ASP A 370 -15.29 12.84 -6.00
C ASP A 370 -13.84 12.37 -5.93
N VAL A 371 -12.90 13.13 -6.50
CA VAL A 371 -11.45 12.82 -6.41
C VAL A 371 -10.96 12.91 -4.97
N ILE A 372 -11.39 13.91 -4.19
CA ILE A 372 -11.05 14.00 -2.76
C ILE A 372 -11.55 12.75 -2.02
N TYR A 373 -12.78 12.33 -2.28
CA TYR A 373 -13.36 11.15 -1.68
C TYR A 373 -12.59 9.87 -2.06
N TYR A 374 -12.35 9.63 -3.36
CA TYR A 374 -11.67 8.41 -3.83
C TYR A 374 -10.22 8.33 -3.37
N VAL A 375 -9.46 9.44 -3.43
CA VAL A 375 -8.08 9.50 -2.94
C VAL A 375 -8.06 9.22 -1.43
N SER A 376 -8.93 9.88 -0.67
CA SER A 376 -8.96 9.74 0.79
C SER A 376 -9.41 8.34 1.22
N SER A 377 -10.44 7.79 0.59
CA SER A 377 -10.93 6.45 0.88
C SER A 377 -9.89 5.37 0.55
N THR A 378 -9.19 5.51 -0.60
CA THR A 378 -8.11 4.60 -0.97
C THR A 378 -6.92 4.72 -0.01
N TYR A 379 -6.56 5.94 0.41
CA TYR A 379 -5.52 6.17 1.41
C TYR A 379 -5.87 5.50 2.75
N LEU A 380 -7.10 5.68 3.24
CA LEU A 380 -7.58 5.03 4.47
C LEU A 380 -7.60 3.51 4.36
N ASN A 381 -7.96 2.97 3.19
CA ASN A 381 -7.91 1.53 2.93
C ASN A 381 -6.47 1.00 3.02
N ILE A 382 -5.48 1.73 2.48
CA ILE A 382 -4.06 1.35 2.60
C ILE A 382 -3.63 1.36 4.08
N LEU A 383 -4.02 2.37 4.86
CA LEU A 383 -3.71 2.41 6.30
C LEU A 383 -4.36 1.24 7.05
N GLN A 384 -5.62 0.91 6.73
CA GLN A 384 -6.32 -0.25 7.28
C GLN A 384 -5.56 -1.54 6.99
N LEU A 385 -5.16 -1.77 5.74
CA LEU A 385 -4.41 -2.94 5.32
C LEU A 385 -3.02 -3.02 5.98
N ASN A 386 -2.33 -1.89 6.16
CA ASN A 386 -1.08 -1.84 6.91
C ASN A 386 -1.26 -2.22 8.38
N ALA A 387 -2.35 -1.77 9.02
CA ALA A 387 -2.67 -2.17 10.38
C ALA A 387 -3.02 -3.66 10.46
N GLN A 388 -3.79 -4.19 9.50
CA GLN A 388 -4.07 -5.62 9.39
C GLN A 388 -2.81 -6.45 9.17
N LEU A 389 -1.86 -5.96 8.35
CA LEU A 389 -0.57 -6.60 8.12
C LEU A 389 0.20 -6.75 9.44
N LYS A 390 0.31 -5.69 10.24
CA LYS A 390 0.96 -5.74 11.57
C LYS A 390 0.32 -6.78 12.49
N ILE A 391 -1.02 -6.90 12.46
CA ILE A 391 -1.74 -7.91 13.25
C ILE A 391 -1.42 -9.31 12.76
N GLN A 392 -1.41 -9.56 11.44
CA GLN A 392 -1.09 -10.85 10.86
C GLN A 392 0.38 -11.26 11.10
N GLU A 393 1.32 -10.31 11.00
CA GLU A 393 2.73 -10.55 11.33
C GLU A 393 2.90 -10.90 12.80
N SER A 394 2.23 -10.20 13.71
CA SER A 394 2.24 -10.53 15.15
C SER A 394 1.63 -11.91 15.45
N ASN A 395 0.56 -12.29 14.75
CA ASN A 395 -0.04 -13.61 14.86
C ASN A 395 0.90 -14.72 14.35
N TYR A 396 1.56 -14.49 13.23
CA TYR A 396 2.55 -15.40 12.67
C TYR A 396 3.71 -15.64 13.65
N ASP A 397 4.24 -14.58 14.26
CA ASP A 397 5.30 -14.67 15.27
C ASP A 397 4.84 -15.46 16.50
N LEU A 398 3.61 -15.22 16.97
CA LEU A 398 3.00 -15.97 18.07
C LEU A 398 2.92 -17.47 17.76
N LEU A 399 2.46 -17.83 16.57
CA LEU A 399 2.34 -19.23 16.14
C LEU A 399 3.71 -19.91 16.00
N LYS A 400 4.73 -19.20 15.46
CA LYS A 400 6.12 -19.70 15.41
C LYS A 400 6.70 -19.95 16.80
N GLU A 401 6.48 -19.04 17.74
CA GLU A 401 6.92 -19.23 19.12
C GLU A 401 6.20 -20.42 19.76
N SER A 402 4.90 -20.57 19.52
CA SER A 402 4.11 -21.70 20.04
C SER A 402 4.54 -23.03 19.44
N LEU A 403 4.92 -23.06 18.16
CA LEU A 403 5.49 -24.25 17.51
C LEU A 403 6.82 -24.66 18.15
N LYS A 404 7.68 -23.70 18.52
CA LYS A 404 8.92 -24.00 19.29
C LYS A 404 8.58 -24.63 20.64
N ILE A 405 7.58 -24.11 21.35
CA ILE A 405 7.11 -24.66 22.63
C ILE A 405 6.58 -26.08 22.47
N ALA A 406 5.73 -26.33 21.46
CA ALA A 406 5.18 -27.63 21.17
C ALA A 406 6.28 -28.67 20.87
N ASN A 407 7.30 -28.30 20.09
CA ASN A 407 8.46 -29.14 19.83
C ASN A 407 9.25 -29.48 21.11
N ILE A 408 9.38 -28.52 22.03
CA ILE A 408 10.03 -28.76 23.33
C ILE A 408 9.18 -29.71 24.17
N ASN A 409 7.87 -29.46 24.27
CA ASN A 409 6.94 -30.29 25.05
C ASN A 409 6.90 -31.75 24.53
N TYR A 410 6.88 -31.93 23.21
CA TYR A 410 6.96 -33.27 22.61
C TYR A 410 8.25 -34.00 23.00
N LYS A 411 9.41 -33.31 22.91
CA LYS A 411 10.73 -33.93 23.26
C LYS A 411 10.84 -34.34 24.73
N VAL A 412 10.13 -33.67 25.64
CA VAL A 412 10.11 -34.02 27.07
C VAL A 412 8.92 -34.90 27.45
N GLY A 413 8.11 -35.34 26.47
CA GLY A 413 6.96 -36.25 26.71
C GLY A 413 5.73 -35.55 27.31
N ALA A 414 5.70 -34.19 27.30
CA ALA A 414 4.61 -33.39 27.86
C ALA A 414 3.58 -32.92 26.78
N GLY A 415 3.78 -33.29 25.51
CA GLY A 415 2.89 -32.95 24.39
C GLY A 415 2.90 -34.04 23.31
N GLY A 416 1.91 -34.02 22.43
CA GLY A 416 1.76 -34.95 21.31
C GLY A 416 2.29 -34.37 19.98
N VAL A 417 2.69 -35.24 19.06
CA VAL A 417 3.13 -34.87 17.72
C VAL A 417 2.02 -34.15 16.92
N GLN A 418 0.75 -34.42 17.22
CA GLN A 418 -0.40 -33.74 16.59
C GLN A 418 -0.41 -32.22 16.83
N ASP A 419 0.12 -31.75 17.98
CA ASP A 419 0.20 -30.34 18.30
C ASP A 419 1.19 -29.62 17.37
N ILE A 420 2.30 -30.32 17.05
CA ILE A 420 3.32 -29.83 16.11
C ILE A 420 2.69 -29.63 14.72
N TYR A 421 2.05 -30.69 14.17
CA TYR A 421 1.47 -30.63 12.84
C TYR A 421 0.34 -29.60 12.72
N ARG A 422 -0.47 -29.41 13.77
CA ARG A 422 -1.49 -28.35 13.82
C ARG A 422 -0.87 -26.96 13.77
N LEU A 423 0.19 -26.73 14.54
CA LEU A 423 0.90 -25.45 14.56
C LEU A 423 1.65 -25.18 13.26
N GLU A 424 2.28 -26.19 12.64
CA GLU A 424 2.91 -26.06 11.32
C GLU A 424 1.89 -25.62 10.25
N SER A 425 0.71 -26.27 10.24
CA SER A 425 -0.39 -25.87 9.35
C SER A 425 -0.81 -24.42 9.58
N SER A 426 -0.99 -24.03 10.86
CA SER A 426 -1.42 -22.66 11.21
C SER A 426 -0.35 -21.60 10.90
N VAL A 427 0.93 -21.91 11.06
CA VAL A 427 2.05 -21.04 10.65
C VAL A 427 2.02 -20.82 9.15
N SER A 428 1.81 -21.88 8.36
CA SER A 428 1.74 -21.79 6.90
C SER A 428 0.54 -20.95 6.43
N GLU A 429 -0.62 -21.13 7.08
CA GLU A 429 -1.82 -20.33 6.81
C GLU A 429 -1.62 -18.86 7.17
N ALA A 430 -1.04 -18.56 8.34
CA ALA A 430 -0.75 -17.17 8.76
C ALA A 430 0.21 -16.47 7.78
N TYR A 431 1.22 -17.19 7.27
CA TYR A 431 2.11 -16.66 6.23
C TYR A 431 1.38 -16.38 4.92
N SER A 432 0.50 -17.27 4.48
CA SER A 432 -0.34 -17.07 3.29
C SER A 432 -1.20 -15.79 3.42
N ASN A 433 -1.78 -15.58 4.62
CA ASN A 433 -2.55 -14.36 4.92
C ASN A 433 -1.69 -13.09 4.85
N ILE A 434 -0.45 -13.12 5.36
CA ILE A 434 0.51 -12.01 5.23
C ILE A 434 0.77 -11.67 3.75
N VAL A 435 1.03 -12.69 2.91
CA VAL A 435 1.27 -12.50 1.47
C VAL A 435 0.04 -11.89 0.79
N SER A 436 -1.16 -12.37 1.14
CA SER A 436 -2.42 -11.85 0.63
C SER A 436 -2.60 -10.37 0.97
N VAL A 437 -2.41 -9.99 2.23
CA VAL A 437 -2.55 -8.58 2.66
C VAL A 437 -1.49 -7.68 2.01
N LYS A 438 -0.24 -8.14 1.88
CA LYS A 438 0.81 -7.40 1.15
C LYS A 438 0.44 -7.14 -0.31
N ASN A 439 -0.16 -8.12 -0.97
CA ASN A 439 -0.66 -7.94 -2.33
C ASN A 439 -1.82 -6.93 -2.40
N GLN A 440 -2.76 -6.96 -1.45
CA GLN A 440 -3.86 -5.99 -1.37
C GLN A 440 -3.33 -4.56 -1.15
N ILE A 441 -2.31 -4.37 -0.31
CA ILE A 441 -1.63 -3.08 -0.13
C ILE A 441 -1.04 -2.59 -1.46
N LYS A 442 -0.36 -3.49 -2.20
CA LYS A 442 0.21 -3.16 -3.51
C LYS A 442 -0.87 -2.76 -4.50
N GLN A 443 -1.97 -3.49 -4.59
CA GLN A 443 -3.10 -3.17 -5.48
C GLN A 443 -3.73 -1.83 -5.13
N SER A 444 -3.98 -1.56 -3.83
CA SER A 444 -4.53 -0.29 -3.38
C SER A 444 -3.56 0.88 -3.62
N THR A 445 -2.25 0.66 -3.52
CA THR A 445 -1.23 1.67 -3.86
C THR A 445 -1.23 1.98 -5.36
N ILE A 446 -1.36 0.96 -6.23
CA ILE A 446 -1.51 1.15 -7.68
C ILE A 446 -2.77 1.98 -7.99
N GLN A 447 -3.88 1.68 -7.32
CA GLN A 447 -5.13 2.43 -7.47
C GLN A 447 -4.96 3.90 -7.03
N LEU A 448 -4.32 4.13 -5.88
CA LEU A 448 -3.99 5.49 -5.43
C LEU A 448 -3.13 6.24 -6.45
N ASN A 449 -2.06 5.61 -6.94
CA ASN A 449 -1.18 6.20 -7.96
C ASN A 449 -1.95 6.55 -9.24
N THR A 450 -2.96 5.75 -9.61
CA THR A 450 -3.83 6.06 -10.75
C THR A 450 -4.65 7.33 -10.51
N TYR A 451 -5.21 7.52 -9.30
CA TYR A 451 -5.92 8.76 -8.97
C TYR A 451 -5.00 9.98 -8.90
N LEU A 452 -3.73 9.78 -8.53
CA LEU A 452 -2.72 10.83 -8.42
C LEU A 452 -1.99 11.13 -9.74
N ASP A 453 -2.23 10.35 -10.80
CA ASP A 453 -1.49 10.34 -12.07
C ASP A 453 0.02 10.23 -11.85
N LEU A 454 0.43 9.22 -11.07
CA LEU A 454 1.82 8.91 -10.74
C LEU A 454 2.22 7.52 -11.27
N PRO A 455 3.53 7.21 -11.38
CA PRO A 455 3.98 5.90 -11.82
C PRO A 455 3.37 4.78 -10.97
N LYS A 456 2.76 3.76 -11.62
CA LYS A 456 2.01 2.69 -10.97
C LYS A 456 2.78 1.95 -9.88
N ASN A 457 4.10 1.80 -10.05
CA ASN A 457 4.99 1.07 -9.14
C ASN A 457 5.60 1.95 -8.04
N GLN A 458 5.25 3.24 -7.97
CA GLN A 458 5.77 4.14 -6.94
C GLN A 458 5.25 3.70 -5.57
N GLN A 459 6.17 3.55 -4.63
CA GLN A 459 5.88 3.15 -3.25
C GLN A 459 6.05 4.33 -2.30
N TYR A 460 5.32 4.28 -1.19
CA TYR A 460 5.34 5.32 -0.17
C TYR A 460 5.38 4.72 1.24
N SER A 461 5.91 5.51 2.17
CA SER A 461 5.64 5.35 3.59
C SER A 461 4.42 6.20 3.93
N PHE A 462 3.29 5.56 4.23
CA PHE A 462 2.04 6.23 4.56
C PHE A 462 2.06 6.67 6.02
N GLU A 463 1.73 7.95 6.29
CA GLU A 463 1.64 8.45 7.65
C GLU A 463 0.31 8.03 8.31
N GLU A 464 0.39 7.51 9.53
CA GLU A 464 -0.80 7.18 10.33
C GLU A 464 -1.51 8.47 10.78
N LEU A 465 -2.84 8.41 10.88
CA LEU A 465 -3.64 9.55 11.33
C LEU A 465 -3.62 9.65 12.86
N GLU A 466 -2.58 10.28 13.41
CA GLU A 466 -2.44 10.43 14.87
C GLU A 466 -3.55 11.26 15.50
N ASN A 467 -4.14 12.22 14.77
CA ASN A 467 -5.13 13.15 15.28
C ASN A 467 -6.29 13.35 14.29
N ILE A 468 -7.25 12.40 14.29
CA ILE A 468 -8.43 12.39 13.41
C ILE A 468 -9.19 13.72 13.46
N SER A 469 -9.29 14.36 14.63
CA SER A 469 -9.98 15.63 14.81
C SER A 469 -9.37 16.80 14.04
N ARG A 470 -8.10 16.69 13.62
CA ARG A 470 -7.43 17.71 12.81
C ARG A 470 -7.89 17.67 11.36
N TYR A 471 -8.21 16.49 10.86
CA TYR A 471 -8.57 16.26 9.47
C TYR A 471 -10.06 16.45 9.23
N PHE A 472 -10.94 15.99 10.14
CA PHE A 472 -12.38 15.93 9.93
C PHE A 472 -13.14 16.88 10.87
N VAL A 473 -14.19 17.51 10.34
CA VAL A 473 -15.11 18.34 11.14
C VAL A 473 -15.91 17.47 12.09
N PHE A 474 -16.37 16.31 11.61
CA PHE A 474 -17.09 15.32 12.41
C PHE A 474 -16.07 14.52 13.23
N ASN A 475 -15.95 14.80 14.54
CA ASN A 475 -14.99 14.15 15.41
C ASN A 475 -15.60 13.71 16.76
N ARG A 476 -14.74 13.23 17.68
CA ARG A 476 -15.00 12.50 18.93
C ARG A 476 -16.14 12.96 19.85
N ASN A 477 -16.72 14.12 19.70
CA ASN A 477 -17.76 14.61 20.62
C ASN A 477 -19.16 14.07 20.32
N PHE A 478 -19.26 13.05 19.49
CA PHE A 478 -20.52 12.42 19.10
C PHE A 478 -21.13 11.47 20.15
N SER A 479 -20.47 11.21 21.28
CA SER A 479 -21.04 10.40 22.34
C SER A 479 -22.37 10.94 22.88
N SER A 480 -22.63 12.24 22.74
CA SER A 480 -23.89 12.87 23.09
C SER A 480 -25.03 12.62 22.10
N PHE A 481 -24.72 12.11 20.88
CA PHE A 481 -25.71 11.86 19.82
C PHE A 481 -26.58 10.61 20.10
N PHE A 482 -26.03 9.62 20.82
CA PHE A 482 -26.68 8.33 20.98
C PHE A 482 -27.73 8.28 22.10
N VAL A 483 -27.94 9.39 22.77
CA VAL A 483 -28.85 9.45 23.96
C VAL A 483 -30.28 9.85 23.60
N ASN A 484 -30.49 10.44 22.39
CA ASN A 484 -31.82 10.96 22.02
C ASN A 484 -32.03 10.89 20.49
N SER A 485 -33.12 10.23 20.04
CA SER A 485 -33.50 10.13 18.64
C SER A 485 -33.79 11.50 18.00
N GLU A 486 -34.41 12.43 18.74
CA GLU A 486 -34.73 13.77 18.23
C GLU A 486 -33.49 14.56 17.81
N LYS A 487 -32.34 14.35 18.49
CA LYS A 487 -31.05 14.97 18.09
C LYS A 487 -30.53 14.38 16.80
N ASN A 488 -30.70 13.09 16.61
CA ASN A 488 -30.27 12.43 15.37
C ASN A 488 -31.07 12.95 14.19
N ASP A 489 -32.38 13.08 14.34
CA ASP A 489 -33.26 13.60 13.29
C ASP A 489 -32.92 15.05 12.94
N ALA A 490 -32.62 15.90 13.94
CA ALA A 490 -32.21 17.29 13.71
C ALA A 490 -30.88 17.42 12.98
N ILE A 491 -29.92 16.53 13.25
CA ILE A 491 -28.63 16.51 12.55
C ILE A 491 -28.79 15.97 11.14
N GLU A 492 -29.57 14.91 10.95
CA GLU A 492 -29.89 14.39 9.63
C GLU A 492 -30.53 15.46 8.75
N GLN A 493 -31.51 16.20 9.32
CA GLN A 493 -32.12 17.33 8.62
C GLN A 493 -31.11 18.42 8.26
N PHE A 494 -30.23 18.81 9.18
CA PHE A 494 -29.15 19.78 8.92
C PHE A 494 -28.22 19.31 7.79
N LEU A 495 -27.82 18.03 7.80
CA LEU A 495 -26.99 17.45 6.77
C LEU A 495 -27.69 17.44 5.41
N PHE A 496 -28.98 17.14 5.39
CA PHE A 496 -29.80 17.15 4.18
C PHE A 496 -29.95 18.57 3.61
N GLU A 497 -30.29 19.56 4.44
CA GLU A 497 -30.39 20.95 4.01
C GLU A 497 -29.06 21.47 3.45
N GLY A 498 -27.93 21.11 4.11
CA GLY A 498 -26.61 21.42 3.61
C GLY A 498 -26.31 20.75 2.28
N ALA A 499 -26.66 19.48 2.13
CA ALA A 499 -26.50 18.72 0.90
C ALA A 499 -27.33 19.32 -0.25
N LEU A 500 -28.57 19.70 -0.03
CA LEU A 500 -29.40 20.42 -1.01
C LEU A 500 -28.75 21.70 -1.48
N LYS A 501 -28.29 22.53 -0.53
CA LYS A 501 -27.67 23.83 -0.80
C LYS A 501 -26.37 23.75 -1.61
N ASN A 502 -25.58 22.71 -1.36
CA ASN A 502 -24.24 22.57 -1.95
C ASN A 502 -24.21 21.58 -3.13
N SER A 503 -25.34 20.97 -3.51
CA SER A 503 -25.39 19.96 -4.57
C SER A 503 -25.10 20.55 -5.95
N ASN A 504 -23.99 20.18 -6.53
CA ASN A 504 -23.62 20.54 -7.89
C ASN A 504 -24.57 19.94 -8.93
N ASN A 505 -25.08 18.72 -8.67
CA ASN A 505 -26.05 18.06 -9.57
C ASN A 505 -27.39 18.81 -9.62
N LEU A 506 -27.89 19.30 -8.48
CA LEU A 506 -29.08 20.13 -8.43
C LEU A 506 -28.87 21.47 -9.17
N ASN A 507 -27.70 22.09 -9.03
CA ASN A 507 -27.36 23.31 -9.74
C ASN A 507 -27.39 23.11 -11.29
N ILE A 508 -26.94 21.95 -11.79
CA ILE A 508 -27.01 21.62 -13.21
C ILE A 508 -28.47 21.55 -13.68
N ILE A 509 -29.32 20.80 -12.97
CA ILE A 509 -30.75 20.67 -13.28
C ILE A 509 -31.44 22.04 -13.22
N GLU A 510 -31.12 22.88 -12.23
CA GLU A 510 -31.67 24.23 -12.13
C GLU A 510 -31.27 25.13 -13.31
N ASN A 511 -30.05 25.01 -13.80
CA ASN A 511 -29.61 25.74 -14.99
C ASN A 511 -30.34 25.24 -16.24
N GLU A 512 -30.61 23.96 -16.37
CA GLU A 512 -31.45 23.40 -17.45
C GLU A 512 -32.87 23.96 -17.40
N ILE A 513 -33.49 23.99 -16.22
CA ILE A 513 -34.85 24.57 -16.01
C ILE A 513 -34.84 26.06 -16.39
N LYS A 514 -33.81 26.84 -15.97
CA LYS A 514 -33.65 28.24 -16.36
C LYS A 514 -33.51 28.40 -17.87
N GLY A 515 -32.76 27.51 -18.51
CA GLY A 515 -32.59 27.47 -19.96
C GLY A 515 -33.93 27.25 -20.68
N LYS A 516 -34.69 26.22 -20.30
CA LYS A 516 -36.02 25.93 -20.90
C LYS A 516 -37.03 27.03 -20.64
N LYS A 517 -37.03 27.69 -19.46
CA LYS A 517 -37.86 28.86 -19.18
C LYS A 517 -37.46 30.06 -20.08
N ARG A 518 -36.18 30.24 -20.38
CA ARG A 518 -35.70 31.27 -21.29
C ARG A 518 -36.16 30.99 -22.71
N GLU A 519 -36.05 29.74 -23.23
CA GLU A 519 -36.56 29.34 -24.53
C GLU A 519 -38.08 29.54 -24.66
N TYR A 520 -38.85 29.16 -23.62
CA TYR A 520 -40.30 29.36 -23.57
C TYR A 520 -40.66 30.86 -23.65
N SER A 521 -39.93 31.73 -22.97
CA SER A 521 -40.12 33.15 -22.98
C SER A 521 -39.73 33.75 -24.35
N ALA A 522 -38.65 33.26 -24.94
CA ALA A 522 -38.17 33.72 -26.27
C ALA A 522 -39.19 33.37 -27.36
N ALA A 523 -39.68 32.13 -27.38
CA ALA A 523 -40.72 31.73 -28.34
C ALA A 523 -42.01 32.57 -28.26
N GLY A 524 -42.35 33.10 -27.05
CA GLY A 524 -43.44 34.07 -26.91
C GLY A 524 -43.11 35.46 -27.46
N ARG A 525 -41.89 35.94 -27.28
CA ARG A 525 -41.43 37.24 -27.72
C ARG A 525 -41.21 37.32 -29.23
N GLU A 526 -40.81 36.26 -29.88
CA GLU A 526 -40.62 36.17 -31.32
C GLU A 526 -41.89 36.55 -32.12
N ARG A 527 -43.11 36.49 -31.51
CA ARG A 527 -44.36 36.95 -32.13
C ARG A 527 -44.53 38.43 -32.23
N VAL A 528 -43.88 39.21 -31.36
CA VAL A 528 -44.11 40.65 -31.22
C VAL A 528 -42.85 41.51 -31.40
N ILE A 529 -41.69 40.87 -31.28
CA ILE A 529 -40.39 41.54 -31.42
C ILE A 529 -39.70 41.02 -32.68
N PRO A 530 -39.50 41.88 -33.71
CA PRO A 530 -38.86 41.46 -34.94
C PRO A 530 -37.35 41.21 -34.75
N THR A 531 -36.79 40.39 -35.63
CA THR A 531 -35.35 40.33 -35.86
C THR A 531 -34.96 41.50 -36.73
N ILE A 532 -33.92 42.27 -36.32
CA ILE A 532 -33.39 43.45 -37.01
C ILE A 532 -31.94 43.16 -37.41
N GLU A 533 -31.67 43.25 -38.72
CA GLU A 533 -30.36 43.03 -39.31
C GLU A 533 -29.97 44.20 -40.18
N ALA A 534 -28.80 44.74 -40.02
CA ALA A 534 -28.19 45.67 -40.94
C ALA A 534 -27.29 44.91 -41.90
N PHE A 535 -27.33 45.29 -43.17
CA PHE A 535 -26.42 44.70 -44.14
C PHE A 535 -25.87 45.77 -45.10
N ALA A 536 -24.68 45.51 -45.61
CA ALA A 536 -24.09 46.24 -46.72
C ALA A 536 -23.41 45.26 -47.65
N GLN A 537 -23.59 45.44 -48.93
CA GLN A 537 -23.07 44.53 -49.95
C GLN A 537 -22.45 45.35 -51.09
N TYR A 538 -21.23 45.00 -51.46
CA TYR A 538 -20.57 45.50 -52.65
C TYR A 538 -20.49 44.37 -53.65
N ASN A 539 -21.06 44.57 -54.85
CA ASN A 539 -21.19 43.59 -55.92
C ASN A 539 -20.27 43.97 -57.06
N LYS A 540 -19.68 42.95 -57.66
CA LYS A 540 -18.93 43.03 -58.89
C LYS A 540 -19.38 41.88 -59.79
N ASP A 541 -20.06 42.22 -60.87
CA ASP A 541 -20.47 41.29 -61.89
C ASP A 541 -19.23 41.00 -62.77
N ASN A 542 -18.59 39.88 -62.54
CA ASN A 542 -17.47 39.43 -63.37
C ASN A 542 -18.06 38.79 -64.63
N MET A 543 -17.99 39.49 -65.75
CA MET A 543 -18.25 38.86 -67.02
C MET A 543 -17.11 37.85 -67.30
N ILE A 544 -17.39 36.60 -67.09
CA ILE A 544 -16.65 35.52 -67.76
C ILE A 544 -17.16 35.58 -69.18
N GLU A 545 -16.29 35.78 -70.16
CA GLU A 545 -16.67 35.83 -71.59
C GLU A 545 -17.68 34.72 -71.92
N PRO A 546 -18.70 35.01 -72.72
CA PRO A 546 -19.86 34.17 -72.88
C PRO A 546 -19.49 32.83 -73.46
N TRP A 547 -19.48 31.79 -72.64
CA TRP A 547 -19.59 30.46 -73.13
C TRP A 547 -21.04 30.26 -73.63
N GLY A 548 -21.30 30.78 -74.85
CA GLY A 548 -22.60 30.74 -75.47
C GLY A 548 -22.96 32.02 -76.24
N LYS A 549 -23.69 31.86 -77.28
CA LYS A 549 -23.95 32.84 -78.34
C LYS A 549 -24.89 34.04 -78.00
N ASN A 550 -25.11 34.41 -76.77
CA ASN A 550 -25.97 35.56 -76.46
C ASN A 550 -25.14 36.83 -76.24
N ARG A 551 -24.82 37.50 -77.32
CA ARG A 551 -24.15 38.81 -77.37
C ARG A 551 -25.06 40.00 -77.11
N ASN A 552 -26.36 39.80 -76.88
CA ASN A 552 -27.34 40.92 -76.76
C ASN A 552 -27.92 41.00 -75.32
N TYR A 553 -27.09 40.96 -74.32
CA TYR A 553 -27.47 41.47 -73.02
C TYR A 553 -27.19 43.00 -73.01
N PRO A 554 -28.23 43.88 -72.80
CA PRO A 554 -28.00 45.28 -72.78
C PRO A 554 -27.10 45.63 -71.61
N PRO A 555 -25.93 46.28 -71.79
CA PRO A 555 -25.15 46.73 -70.69
C PRO A 555 -25.77 48.00 -70.15
N ASN A 556 -26.80 47.90 -69.36
CA ASN A 556 -27.51 49.04 -68.77
C ASN A 556 -27.31 49.00 -67.23
N GLY A 557 -26.10 48.95 -66.82
CA GLY A 557 -25.70 49.05 -65.40
C GLY A 557 -24.17 49.02 -65.27
N GLU A 558 -23.67 49.65 -64.25
CA GLU A 558 -22.25 49.56 -63.90
C GLU A 558 -21.99 48.09 -63.37
N ASP A 559 -20.87 47.52 -63.79
CA ASP A 559 -20.44 46.15 -63.34
C ASP A 559 -20.16 46.15 -61.86
N GLU A 560 -20.08 47.25 -61.22
CA GLU A 560 -19.82 47.43 -59.78
C GLU A 560 -20.88 48.33 -59.16
N TYR A 561 -21.52 47.80 -58.07
CA TYR A 561 -22.51 48.61 -57.35
C TYR A 561 -22.53 48.15 -55.85
N TRP A 562 -22.95 49.05 -55.02
CA TRP A 562 -23.15 48.71 -53.58
C TRP A 562 -24.62 48.89 -53.21
N GLN A 563 -25.03 48.13 -52.18
CA GLN A 563 -26.32 48.30 -51.54
C GLN A 563 -26.14 48.19 -50.02
N ALA A 564 -26.89 48.94 -49.25
CA ALA A 564 -26.95 48.83 -47.80
C ALA A 564 -28.38 49.01 -47.33
N GLY A 565 -28.74 48.37 -46.26
CA GLY A 565 -30.11 48.43 -45.77
C GLY A 565 -30.27 47.84 -44.37
N ILE A 566 -31.50 47.92 -43.89
CA ILE A 566 -31.93 47.28 -42.65
C ILE A 566 -33.04 46.32 -43.05
N LYS A 567 -32.86 45.06 -42.66
CA LYS A 567 -33.87 44.01 -42.82
C LYS A 567 -34.58 43.81 -41.49
N ILE A 568 -35.90 43.95 -41.49
CA ILE A 568 -36.74 43.73 -40.31
C ILE A 568 -37.66 42.55 -40.64
N THR A 569 -37.56 41.46 -39.85
CA THR A 569 -38.33 40.23 -40.06
C THR A 569 -39.19 39.94 -38.86
N LEU A 570 -40.49 39.87 -39.01
CA LEU A 570 -41.48 39.47 -38.02
C LEU A 570 -42.34 38.35 -38.58
N PRO A 571 -42.31 37.12 -38.01
CA PRO A 571 -43.15 36.04 -38.46
C PRO A 571 -44.61 36.27 -38.03
N LEU A 572 -45.51 36.53 -39.00
CA LEU A 572 -46.94 36.78 -38.74
C LEU A 572 -47.74 35.48 -38.57
N ILE A 573 -47.49 34.51 -39.41
CA ILE A 573 -48.15 33.19 -39.39
C ILE A 573 -47.08 32.09 -39.57
N SER A 574 -46.98 31.18 -38.60
CA SER A 574 -46.02 30.07 -38.61
C SER A 574 -46.71 28.68 -38.52
N GLY A 575 -47.98 28.55 -39.01
CA GLY A 575 -48.68 27.28 -39.05
C GLY A 575 -48.88 26.61 -37.67
N GLY A 576 -48.87 27.36 -36.59
CA GLY A 576 -49.00 26.83 -35.23
C GLY A 576 -47.68 26.42 -34.56
N GLU A 577 -46.53 26.51 -35.25
CA GLU A 577 -45.22 26.10 -34.76
C GLU A 577 -44.90 26.67 -33.37
N ILE A 578 -45.00 27.98 -33.22
CA ILE A 578 -44.70 28.67 -31.95
C ILE A 578 -45.62 28.19 -30.82
N HIS A 579 -46.89 27.90 -31.10
CA HIS A 579 -47.83 27.40 -30.11
C HIS A 579 -47.42 26.02 -29.60
N TYR A 580 -47.12 25.09 -30.52
CA TYR A 580 -46.71 23.76 -30.13
C TYR A 580 -45.31 23.72 -29.53
N LYS A 581 -44.37 24.52 -30.01
CA LYS A 581 -43.04 24.72 -29.41
C LYS A 581 -43.14 25.16 -27.93
N ARG A 582 -44.02 26.14 -27.63
CA ARG A 582 -44.25 26.55 -26.23
C ARG A 582 -44.88 25.45 -25.40
N LYS A 583 -45.83 24.66 -25.90
CA LYS A 583 -46.39 23.52 -25.19
C LYS A 583 -45.35 22.44 -24.92
N SER A 584 -44.51 22.13 -25.90
CA SER A 584 -43.36 21.22 -25.72
C SER A 584 -42.42 21.69 -24.63
N LEU A 585 -41.98 22.96 -24.68
CA LEU A 585 -41.10 23.55 -23.68
C LEU A 585 -41.70 23.57 -22.25
N GLN A 586 -43.05 23.76 -22.17
CA GLN A 586 -43.75 23.67 -20.87
C GLN A 586 -43.70 22.24 -20.33
N SER A 587 -43.93 21.25 -21.14
CA SER A 587 -43.83 19.82 -20.76
C SER A 587 -42.39 19.44 -20.36
N GLU A 588 -41.38 19.94 -21.08
CA GLU A 588 -39.96 19.75 -20.74
C GLU A 588 -39.62 20.39 -19.36
N ILE A 589 -40.13 21.61 -19.06
CA ILE A 589 -39.95 22.27 -17.76
C ILE A 589 -40.58 21.42 -16.65
N GLU A 590 -41.79 20.87 -16.87
CA GLU A 590 -42.43 19.99 -15.88
C GLU A 590 -41.63 18.70 -15.67
N SER A 591 -41.15 18.06 -16.74
CA SER A 591 -40.29 16.89 -16.68
C SER A 591 -39.01 17.16 -15.89
N LEU A 592 -38.32 18.28 -16.12
CA LEU A 592 -37.14 18.70 -15.37
C LEU A 592 -37.46 19.01 -13.89
N ASN A 593 -38.62 19.55 -13.57
CA ASN A 593 -39.05 19.73 -12.19
C ASN A 593 -39.27 18.38 -11.47
N TYR A 594 -39.80 17.35 -12.17
CA TYR A 594 -39.86 15.98 -11.63
C TYR A 594 -38.45 15.39 -11.46
N SER A 595 -37.54 15.60 -12.41
CA SER A 595 -36.15 15.17 -12.30
C SER A 595 -35.45 15.82 -11.08
N LYS A 596 -35.69 17.13 -10.86
CA LYS A 596 -35.20 17.83 -9.67
C LYS A 596 -35.71 17.18 -8.38
N LYS A 597 -37.03 16.96 -8.26
CA LYS A 597 -37.63 16.31 -7.08
C LYS A 597 -37.09 14.89 -6.87
N MET A 598 -36.88 14.13 -7.96
CA MET A 598 -36.29 12.79 -7.89
C MET A 598 -34.86 12.85 -7.34
N THR A 599 -34.05 13.79 -7.81
CA THR A 599 -32.67 14.00 -7.33
C THR A 599 -32.66 14.46 -5.86
N GLU A 600 -33.55 15.34 -5.44
CA GLU A 600 -33.73 15.75 -4.05
C GLU A 600 -34.10 14.54 -3.16
N SER A 601 -35.01 13.69 -3.61
CA SER A 601 -35.41 12.47 -2.88
C SER A 601 -34.26 11.46 -2.78
N GLN A 602 -33.51 11.24 -3.87
CA GLN A 602 -32.32 10.38 -3.87
C GLN A 602 -31.25 10.91 -2.93
N LEU A 603 -31.03 12.22 -2.92
CA LEU A 603 -30.08 12.85 -2.02
C LEU A 603 -30.49 12.71 -0.55
N SER A 604 -31.79 12.90 -0.24
CA SER A 604 -32.35 12.64 1.09
C SER A 604 -32.09 11.20 1.53
N GLN A 605 -32.43 10.23 0.67
CA GLN A 605 -32.18 8.82 0.94
C GLN A 605 -30.70 8.53 1.18
N ALA A 606 -29.81 9.07 0.35
CA ALA A 606 -28.37 8.86 0.47
C ALA A 606 -27.81 9.46 1.78
N VAL A 607 -28.26 10.65 2.18
CA VAL A 607 -27.88 11.30 3.45
C VAL A 607 -28.36 10.45 4.63
N SER A 608 -29.64 10.05 4.66
CA SER A 608 -30.19 9.20 5.73
C SER A 608 -29.43 7.87 5.85
N GLN A 609 -29.20 7.18 4.74
CA GLN A 609 -28.44 5.91 4.75
C GLN A 609 -27.02 6.11 5.27
N SER A 610 -26.32 7.14 4.77
CA SER A 610 -24.93 7.41 5.18
C SER A 610 -24.81 7.88 6.62
N PHE A 611 -25.78 8.62 7.11
CA PHE A 611 -25.84 9.02 8.52
C PHE A 611 -26.08 7.83 9.44
N ASN A 612 -27.03 6.95 9.10
CA ASN A 612 -27.27 5.71 9.85
C ASN A 612 -26.03 4.75 9.79
N GLU A 613 -25.34 4.68 8.66
CA GLU A 613 -24.08 3.95 8.52
C GLU A 613 -22.99 4.53 9.46
N PHE A 614 -22.87 5.85 9.52
CA PHE A 614 -21.98 6.54 10.44
C PHE A 614 -22.28 6.23 11.90
N LEU A 615 -23.54 6.33 12.33
CA LEU A 615 -23.98 6.01 13.68
C LEU A 615 -23.66 4.55 14.04
N THR A 616 -23.96 3.63 13.13
CA THR A 616 -23.67 2.20 13.30
C THR A 616 -22.17 1.94 13.45
N ASN A 617 -21.35 2.50 12.57
CA ASN A 617 -19.89 2.35 12.62
C ASN A 617 -19.30 2.95 13.90
N TYR A 618 -19.85 4.06 14.39
CA TYR A 618 -19.41 4.66 15.64
C TYR A 618 -19.64 3.73 16.84
N ILE A 619 -20.85 3.16 16.98
CA ILE A 619 -21.19 2.21 18.06
C ILE A 619 -20.31 0.96 17.95
N GLN A 620 -20.19 0.42 16.72
CA GLN A 620 -19.40 -0.79 16.48
C GLN A 620 -17.90 -0.58 16.77
N THR A 621 -17.36 0.61 16.52
CA THR A 621 -15.96 0.94 16.85
C THR A 621 -15.72 0.88 18.36
N TYR A 622 -16.67 1.34 19.18
CA TYR A 622 -16.54 1.25 20.63
C TYR A 622 -16.64 -0.20 21.13
N ALA A 623 -17.63 -0.95 20.64
CA ALA A 623 -17.86 -2.35 21.01
C ALA A 623 -16.69 -3.26 20.57
N SER A 624 -16.21 -3.10 19.34
CA SER A 624 -15.08 -3.90 18.80
C SER A 624 -13.78 -3.61 19.55
N LYS A 625 -13.56 -2.37 19.99
CA LYS A 625 -12.39 -2.01 20.81
C LYS A 625 -12.41 -2.78 22.13
N GLN A 626 -13.55 -2.79 22.85
CA GLN A 626 -13.68 -3.52 24.11
C GLN A 626 -13.49 -5.03 23.91
N ALA A 627 -14.08 -5.59 22.85
CA ALA A 627 -13.93 -7.00 22.52
C ALA A 627 -12.47 -7.36 22.21
N ALA A 628 -11.76 -6.55 21.41
CA ALA A 628 -10.36 -6.77 21.09
C ALA A 628 -9.45 -6.69 22.33
N GLU A 629 -9.67 -5.71 23.22
CA GLU A 629 -8.92 -5.58 24.47
C GLU A 629 -9.16 -6.79 25.41
N ALA A 630 -10.38 -7.27 25.52
CA ALA A 630 -10.72 -8.45 26.34
C ALA A 630 -10.09 -9.71 25.75
N ALA A 631 -10.20 -9.93 24.42
CA ALA A 631 -9.63 -11.07 23.72
C ALA A 631 -8.09 -11.08 23.82
N ALA A 632 -7.43 -9.92 23.68
CA ALA A 632 -5.98 -9.82 23.82
C ALA A 632 -5.52 -10.15 25.28
N LYS A 633 -6.25 -9.69 26.29
CA LYS A 633 -5.96 -10.05 27.70
C LYS A 633 -6.12 -11.56 27.93
N ASN A 634 -7.19 -12.17 27.41
CA ASN A 634 -7.40 -13.62 27.49
C ASN A 634 -6.27 -14.38 26.80
N MET A 635 -5.88 -13.99 25.56
CA MET A 635 -4.81 -14.62 24.81
C MET A 635 -3.47 -14.61 25.57
N LYS A 636 -3.16 -13.50 26.23
CA LYS A 636 -1.93 -13.39 27.06
C LYS A 636 -1.92 -14.40 28.20
N ILE A 637 -3.06 -14.65 28.86
CA ILE A 637 -3.19 -15.65 29.93
C ILE A 637 -3.06 -17.05 29.34
N VAL A 638 -3.81 -17.36 28.30
CA VAL A 638 -3.86 -18.66 27.64
C VAL A 638 -2.48 -19.05 27.09
N LYS A 639 -1.73 -18.12 26.48
CA LYS A 639 -0.35 -18.35 26.02
C LYS A 639 0.56 -18.84 27.16
N ASN A 640 0.47 -18.22 28.33
CA ASN A 640 1.27 -18.62 29.50
C ASN A 640 0.86 -20.00 30.02
N LEU A 641 -0.42 -20.31 30.07
CA LEU A 641 -0.94 -21.61 30.50
C LEU A 641 -0.54 -22.73 29.53
N TYR A 642 -0.60 -22.47 28.22
CA TYR A 642 -0.15 -23.41 27.19
C TYR A 642 1.36 -23.69 27.28
N SER A 643 2.17 -22.64 27.46
CA SER A 643 3.63 -22.79 27.59
C SER A 643 4.05 -23.63 28.81
N ASN A 644 3.21 -23.65 29.86
CA ASN A 644 3.41 -24.44 31.05
C ASN A 644 2.77 -25.86 30.99
N GLY A 645 2.12 -26.19 29.85
CA GLY A 645 1.42 -27.45 29.66
C GLY A 645 0.13 -27.61 30.50
N SER A 646 -0.48 -26.50 30.95
CA SER A 646 -1.65 -26.48 31.81
C SER A 646 -2.99 -26.50 31.06
N ILE A 647 -2.98 -26.28 29.75
CA ILE A 647 -4.15 -26.32 28.89
C ILE A 647 -3.86 -27.03 27.57
N THR A 648 -4.91 -27.38 26.83
CA THR A 648 -4.80 -28.08 25.55
C THR A 648 -4.44 -27.13 24.41
N ILE A 649 -3.93 -27.69 23.32
CA ILE A 649 -3.70 -26.92 22.06
C ILE A 649 -5.02 -26.38 21.50
N THR A 650 -6.15 -27.05 21.75
CA THR A 650 -7.47 -26.57 21.29
C THR A 650 -7.87 -25.28 22.02
N ASP A 651 -7.71 -25.22 23.35
CA ASP A 651 -7.97 -24.01 24.13
C ASP A 651 -7.09 -22.84 23.67
N PHE A 652 -5.83 -23.15 23.33
CA PHE A 652 -4.90 -22.17 22.77
C PHE A 652 -5.40 -21.60 21.43
N PHE A 653 -5.81 -22.46 20.49
CA PHE A 653 -6.31 -22.02 19.19
C PHE A 653 -7.62 -21.25 19.30
N ASP A 654 -8.52 -21.64 20.18
CA ASP A 654 -9.77 -20.90 20.42
C ASP A 654 -9.49 -19.47 20.89
N ALA A 655 -8.59 -19.28 21.83
CA ALA A 655 -8.20 -17.95 22.30
C ALA A 655 -7.42 -17.16 21.26
N GLN A 656 -6.53 -17.78 20.51
CA GLN A 656 -5.73 -17.16 19.45
C GLN A 656 -6.63 -16.71 18.30
N ASN A 657 -7.54 -17.56 17.80
CA ASN A 657 -8.46 -17.23 16.73
C ASN A 657 -9.41 -16.08 17.13
N ASN A 658 -9.91 -16.13 18.38
CA ASN A 658 -10.74 -15.04 18.89
C ASN A 658 -9.95 -13.74 18.99
N ALA A 659 -8.72 -13.74 19.52
CA ALA A 659 -7.89 -12.53 19.63
C ALA A 659 -7.54 -11.95 18.24
N LEU A 660 -7.20 -12.80 17.27
CA LEU A 660 -6.93 -12.41 15.89
C LEU A 660 -8.16 -11.78 15.25
N SER A 661 -9.31 -12.46 15.30
CA SER A 661 -10.57 -12.00 14.71
C SER A 661 -11.00 -10.66 15.30
N GLN A 662 -11.02 -10.51 16.63
CA GLN A 662 -11.42 -9.26 17.28
C GLN A 662 -10.46 -8.10 16.98
N SER A 663 -9.15 -8.35 16.87
CA SER A 663 -8.17 -7.32 16.51
C SER A 663 -8.34 -6.84 15.07
N LEU A 664 -8.58 -7.76 14.14
CA LEU A 664 -8.86 -7.43 12.73
C LEU A 664 -10.18 -6.66 12.61
N GLU A 665 -11.24 -7.12 13.31
CA GLU A 665 -12.54 -6.47 13.29
C GLU A 665 -12.47 -5.04 13.86
N ASN A 666 -11.82 -4.83 15.00
CA ASN A 666 -11.61 -3.49 15.55
C ASN A 666 -10.89 -2.57 14.57
N THR A 667 -9.86 -3.06 13.87
CA THR A 667 -9.17 -2.31 12.83
C THR A 667 -10.12 -1.90 11.71
N ILE A 668 -10.91 -2.86 11.18
CA ILE A 668 -11.88 -2.60 10.11
C ILE A 668 -12.90 -1.55 10.56
N LYS A 669 -13.50 -1.69 11.78
CA LYS A 669 -14.51 -0.74 12.28
C LYS A 669 -13.98 0.67 12.44
N ASN A 670 -12.73 0.83 12.92
CA ASN A 670 -12.08 2.14 13.02
C ASN A 670 -11.98 2.85 11.67
N TYR A 671 -11.55 2.16 10.61
CA TYR A 671 -11.43 2.75 9.27
C TYR A 671 -12.77 2.87 8.55
N SER A 672 -13.75 1.99 8.81
CA SER A 672 -15.12 2.12 8.32
C SER A 672 -15.78 3.40 8.86
N LEU A 673 -15.57 3.74 10.14
CA LEU A 673 -16.03 5.00 10.71
C LEU A 673 -15.45 6.21 9.95
N LEU A 674 -14.15 6.21 9.66
CA LEU A 674 -13.53 7.30 8.91
C LEU A 674 -14.07 7.41 7.49
N ASN A 675 -14.27 6.29 6.81
CA ASN A 675 -14.87 6.26 5.48
C ASN A 675 -16.32 6.75 5.47
N SER A 676 -17.13 6.44 6.51
CA SER A 676 -18.49 6.97 6.63
C SER A 676 -18.51 8.51 6.80
N ILE A 677 -17.52 9.07 7.51
CA ILE A 677 -17.35 10.53 7.61
C ILE A 677 -17.03 11.13 6.23
N LEU A 678 -16.08 10.56 5.48
CA LEU A 678 -15.74 11.02 4.13
C LEU A 678 -16.97 11.01 3.20
N LYS A 679 -17.80 9.95 3.31
CA LYS A 679 -19.00 9.80 2.51
C LYS A 679 -20.06 10.87 2.86
N LEU A 680 -20.26 11.16 4.13
CA LEU A 680 -21.13 12.25 4.57
C LEU A 680 -20.63 13.62 4.08
N GLU A 681 -19.33 13.89 4.14
CA GLU A 681 -18.75 15.14 3.64
C GLU A 681 -18.92 15.28 2.11
N ASN A 682 -18.74 14.20 1.36
CA ASN A 682 -18.98 14.20 -0.09
C ASN A 682 -20.44 14.49 -0.41
N LEU A 683 -21.40 13.87 0.28
CA LEU A 683 -22.84 14.13 0.13
C LEU A 683 -23.22 15.56 0.56
N TYR A 684 -22.61 16.07 1.61
CA TYR A 684 -22.79 17.47 2.06
C TYR A 684 -22.27 18.48 1.04
N GLY A 685 -21.47 18.05 0.08
CA GLY A 685 -20.90 18.86 -1.00
C GLY A 685 -19.70 19.70 -0.57
N LYS A 686 -19.05 19.37 0.54
CA LYS A 686 -17.83 20.02 1.02
C LYS A 686 -16.94 19.04 1.77
N SER A 687 -15.63 19.11 1.59
CA SER A 687 -14.69 18.28 2.29
C SER A 687 -13.88 19.06 3.34
N SER A 688 -13.80 18.52 4.55
CA SER A 688 -12.95 19.05 5.62
C SER A 688 -11.47 19.14 5.24
N LEU A 689 -11.00 18.33 4.29
CA LEU A 689 -9.60 18.32 3.86
C LEU A 689 -9.22 19.59 3.09
N THR A 690 -10.19 20.23 2.43
CA THR A 690 -9.99 21.45 1.63
C THR A 690 -10.56 22.72 2.27
N MET A 691 -11.37 22.58 3.33
CA MET A 691 -11.90 23.72 4.08
C MET A 691 -10.81 24.48 4.83
N SER A 692 -10.93 25.80 4.89
CA SER A 692 -10.18 26.65 5.80
C SER A 692 -10.54 26.37 7.28
N GLN A 693 -9.67 26.74 8.21
CA GLN A 693 -9.95 26.56 9.65
C GLN A 693 -11.22 27.32 10.09
N ASN A 694 -11.44 28.52 9.55
CA ASN A 694 -12.63 29.31 9.85
C ASN A 694 -13.92 28.60 9.39
N GLU A 695 -13.93 28.01 8.21
CA GLU A 695 -15.09 27.24 7.71
C GLU A 695 -15.35 26.01 8.56
N LYS A 696 -14.29 25.29 8.98
CA LYS A 696 -14.42 24.14 9.90
C LYS A 696 -15.03 24.56 11.24
N GLU A 697 -14.58 25.68 11.80
CA GLU A 697 -15.12 26.20 13.06
C GLU A 697 -16.57 26.66 12.93
N GLN A 698 -16.92 27.33 11.83
CA GLN A 698 -18.31 27.72 11.56
C GLN A 698 -19.22 26.51 11.49
N LEU A 699 -18.83 25.45 10.75
CA LEU A 699 -19.61 24.24 10.63
C LEU A 699 -19.74 23.52 11.99
N ARG A 700 -18.66 23.46 12.79
CA ARG A 700 -18.69 22.90 14.15
C ARG A 700 -19.61 23.68 15.07
N ASN A 701 -19.60 25.01 14.99
CA ASN A 701 -20.46 25.87 15.80
C ASN A 701 -21.94 25.67 15.43
N GLN A 702 -22.26 25.56 14.13
CA GLN A 702 -23.62 25.24 13.67
C GLN A 702 -24.10 23.89 14.19
N LEU A 703 -23.28 22.85 14.08
CA LEU A 703 -23.59 21.53 14.66
C LEU A 703 -23.76 21.59 16.19
N SER A 704 -22.92 22.36 16.87
CA SER A 704 -22.99 22.52 18.34
C SER A 704 -24.23 23.31 18.81
N SER A 705 -24.71 24.25 17.99
CA SER A 705 -25.96 25.00 18.31
C SER A 705 -27.18 24.08 18.25
N ILE A 706 -27.29 23.27 17.20
CA ILE A 706 -28.35 22.26 17.05
C ILE A 706 -28.35 21.32 18.25
N LEU A 707 -27.19 20.84 18.68
CA LEU A 707 -27.06 19.96 19.84
C LEU A 707 -27.46 20.62 21.17
N LYS A 708 -27.36 21.95 21.30
CA LYS A 708 -27.75 22.70 22.49
C LYS A 708 -29.25 23.00 22.53
N GLU A 709 -29.89 23.20 21.39
CA GLU A 709 -31.34 23.46 21.30
C GLU A 709 -32.18 22.26 21.77
N TYR A 710 -31.64 21.04 21.67
CA TYR A 710 -32.32 19.81 22.11
C TYR A 710 -31.82 19.32 23.50
N LYS A 711 -31.26 20.20 24.32
CA LYS A 711 -30.98 19.91 25.74
C LYS A 711 -32.24 20.02 26.57
#